data_dcab077833e4c213e147057f2efc42f5
#
_entry.id   dcab077833e4c213e147057f2efc42f5
#
_cell.length_a   1.000
_cell.length_b   1.000
_cell.length_c   1.000
_cell.angle_alpha   90.00
_cell.angle_beta   90.00
_cell.angle_gamma   90.00
#
_symmetry.space_group_name_H-M   'P 1'
#
loop_
_entity.id
_entity.type
_entity.pdbx_description
1 polymer ?
#
loop_
_entity_poly.entity_id
_entity_poly.type
_entity_poly.pdbx_seq_one_letter_code
_entity_poly.pdbx_strand_id
1 'polypeptide(L)'
;MAAAGAEHEVLKQEEYLDVLTKTRQKTGISKPRGDVHRDGDYHGAVHVWIYSESTHELLLQQRADCKDSWPGLWDISSAGHVSAGDSSLVSAMRELHEELGILLPKDAFELIFVFLQECVINGGTFINNEFNDVYVVTTLDPIPLEAFTLQESEVSAVKYLSVEEYRDLLAKEDPDYVPYDVNGGYHQVFEIISERYRENLESRSLTLEKQLSRYAQISLSAELTGLTSADKEALALLIKAAAIMDDIFCLQVWYSNPSLRNWLKEQANKSQLDKLKWNYYQVNKSPWSCLDENKAFLTTADSTIKLLPEATKPVAGWKGLQYRTAFPVVKPPGANFYPPDMDKKEFELWKNSLSEDQKKEAIGFFNVIKRHSEIFLDKAESLDVVVGTNYAHDLYIVPYSKEYKSLLGKAADLLQKAGDLASSPTLKRLLHGKADAFLSNDYYDSDIAWMELDSKLDVTIGPYETYEDGLFGYKATFEAFIGVRDDKATEQVKLFGDQLQFLEKNLPMDDAYKSEDVIAAPIRVIQLLYNSGDVKGPQTVAFNLPNDERIVNDRGTSMVMLKNVSEAKFKLILQPIAAVCISKEQREFVDFDSFFTHTICHECCHGIGPHTIKLPNGKQSTVRLELQELHSALEEAKADIVGLWALKFLIDKELLPKSLVKSMYVSFLAGCFRSIRFGLEEAHGKGQALQFNYLFENGAFVLHPDETFSVNFDKVEGVVESLSREILTIQARGDKNMARIILQKYSVMTQPLKDALRKLELVQVPVDIIPEFPIADEILRKFTED
;
A
#
# COMPACT_ATOMS: atom_id res chain seq x y z
N MET A 1 43.54 -60.38 -0.73
CA MET A 1 42.08 -60.44 -0.62
C MET A 1 41.53 -59.12 -1.11
N ALA A 2 40.90 -59.13 -2.24
CA ALA A 2 40.33 -57.97 -2.93
C ALA A 2 39.04 -57.51 -2.22
N ALA A 3 38.90 -56.24 -1.97
CA ALA A 3 37.60 -55.60 -1.65
C ALA A 3 37.22 -54.75 -2.86
N ALA A 4 36.10 -55.13 -3.49
CA ALA A 4 35.52 -54.52 -4.63
C ALA A 4 35.01 -53.08 -4.30
N GLY A 5 35.40 -52.15 -5.16
CA GLY A 5 34.74 -50.85 -5.23
C GLY A 5 33.37 -51.05 -5.86
N ALA A 6 32.32 -50.63 -5.18
CA ALA A 6 31.01 -50.44 -5.79
C ALA A 6 30.97 -49.03 -6.37
N GLU A 7 31.05 -48.91 -7.67
CA GLU A 7 30.69 -47.72 -8.38
C GLU A 7 29.17 -47.55 -8.24
N HIS A 8 28.73 -46.51 -7.60
CA HIS A 8 27.36 -46.05 -7.66
C HIS A 8 27.18 -45.35 -9.02
N GLU A 9 26.73 -46.11 -10.03
CA GLU A 9 26.01 -45.53 -11.18
C GLU A 9 24.75 -44.80 -10.64
N VAL A 10 24.79 -43.49 -10.58
CA VAL A 10 23.59 -42.69 -10.47
C VAL A 10 22.86 -42.88 -11.79
N LEU A 11 21.80 -43.68 -11.78
CA LEU A 11 20.87 -43.82 -12.90
C LEU A 11 20.32 -42.39 -13.17
N LYS A 12 20.74 -41.76 -14.27
CA LYS A 12 20.11 -40.54 -14.78
C LYS A 12 18.63 -40.87 -14.97
N GLN A 13 17.76 -40.20 -14.21
CA GLN A 13 16.33 -40.33 -14.39
C GLN A 13 16.01 -39.77 -15.78
N GLU A 14 15.37 -40.58 -16.63
CA GLU A 14 15.07 -40.23 -18.00
C GLU A 14 14.06 -39.07 -18.03
N GLU A 15 14.44 -37.91 -18.59
CA GLU A 15 13.59 -36.74 -18.69
C GLU A 15 12.47 -36.95 -19.71
N TYR A 16 11.22 -36.69 -19.31
CA TYR A 16 10.04 -36.75 -20.16
C TYR A 16 9.56 -35.35 -20.51
N LEU A 17 9.20 -35.10 -21.77
CA LEU A 17 8.68 -33.84 -22.28
C LEU A 17 7.25 -34.02 -22.80
N ASP A 18 6.39 -33.03 -22.59
CA ASP A 18 5.05 -32.96 -23.16
C ASP A 18 5.15 -32.61 -24.65
N VAL A 19 4.56 -33.50 -25.52
CA VAL A 19 4.48 -33.23 -26.95
C VAL A 19 3.39 -32.19 -27.22
N LEU A 20 3.78 -31.14 -27.95
CA LEU A 20 2.90 -30.04 -28.34
C LEU A 20 2.51 -30.13 -29.83
N THR A 21 1.44 -29.46 -30.20
CA THR A 21 1.13 -29.20 -31.62
C THR A 21 1.98 -28.03 -32.13
N LYS A 22 2.03 -27.82 -33.43
CA LYS A 22 2.65 -26.61 -34.04
C LYS A 22 1.99 -25.29 -33.61
N THR A 23 0.83 -25.33 -33.01
CA THR A 23 0.13 -24.17 -32.39
C THR A 23 0.26 -24.14 -30.86
N ARG A 24 1.24 -24.89 -30.32
CA ARG A 24 1.56 -24.94 -28.89
C ARG A 24 0.47 -25.54 -27.98
N GLN A 25 -0.43 -26.35 -28.52
CA GLN A 25 -1.43 -27.04 -27.70
C GLN A 25 -0.89 -28.39 -27.23
N LYS A 26 -1.11 -28.76 -25.97
CA LYS A 26 -0.73 -30.07 -25.44
C LYS A 26 -1.49 -31.17 -26.17
N THR A 27 -0.78 -32.19 -26.68
CA THR A 27 -1.37 -33.36 -27.34
C THR A 27 -1.89 -34.41 -26.34
N GLY A 28 -1.49 -34.29 -25.07
CA GLY A 28 -1.73 -35.29 -24.03
C GLY A 28 -0.75 -36.48 -24.07
N ILE A 29 0.30 -36.39 -24.89
CA ILE A 29 1.37 -37.39 -25.01
C ILE A 29 2.63 -36.80 -24.39
N SER A 30 3.32 -37.58 -23.54
CA SER A 30 4.65 -37.26 -23.04
C SER A 30 5.62 -38.35 -23.52
N LYS A 31 6.82 -37.93 -23.97
CA LYS A 31 7.87 -38.85 -24.47
C LYS A 31 9.20 -38.60 -23.80
N PRO A 32 10.11 -39.58 -23.73
CA PRO A 32 11.50 -39.35 -23.37
C PRO A 32 12.13 -38.28 -24.26
N ARG A 33 12.95 -37.40 -23.67
CA ARG A 33 13.64 -36.30 -24.35
C ARG A 33 14.34 -36.72 -25.63
N GLY A 34 15.08 -37.84 -25.58
CA GLY A 34 15.79 -38.38 -26.78
C GLY A 34 14.87 -38.74 -27.93
N ASP A 35 13.69 -39.27 -27.62
CA ASP A 35 12.67 -39.61 -28.64
C ASP A 35 12.04 -38.36 -29.23
N VAL A 36 11.78 -37.35 -28.43
CA VAL A 36 11.22 -36.05 -28.88
C VAL A 36 12.12 -35.40 -29.93
N HIS A 37 13.43 -35.32 -29.63
CA HIS A 37 14.41 -34.73 -30.56
C HIS A 37 14.67 -35.59 -31.77
N ARG A 38 14.64 -36.95 -31.65
CA ARG A 38 14.76 -37.84 -32.78
C ARG A 38 13.56 -37.73 -33.73
N ASP A 39 12.36 -37.69 -33.18
CA ASP A 39 11.11 -37.68 -33.91
C ASP A 39 10.75 -36.26 -34.43
N GLY A 40 11.40 -35.22 -33.91
CA GLY A 40 11.14 -33.83 -34.25
C GLY A 40 9.80 -33.33 -33.69
N ASP A 41 9.37 -33.85 -32.53
CA ASP A 41 8.14 -33.40 -31.88
C ASP A 41 8.30 -31.96 -31.29
N TYR A 42 7.22 -31.17 -31.37
CA TYR A 42 7.18 -29.86 -30.74
C TYR A 42 7.07 -30.03 -29.24
N HIS A 43 7.84 -29.24 -28.49
CA HIS A 43 7.87 -29.26 -27.03
C HIS A 43 8.18 -27.88 -26.45
N GLY A 44 8.11 -27.73 -25.13
CA GLY A 44 8.40 -26.48 -24.45
C GLY A 44 9.83 -26.42 -23.94
N ALA A 45 10.44 -25.24 -24.01
CA ALA A 45 11.69 -24.92 -23.37
C ALA A 45 11.63 -23.55 -22.70
N VAL A 46 12.59 -23.26 -21.83
CA VAL A 46 12.72 -22.00 -21.09
C VAL A 46 14.10 -21.41 -21.34
N HIS A 47 14.15 -20.11 -21.57
CA HIS A 47 15.36 -19.33 -21.65
C HIS A 47 15.31 -18.26 -20.59
N VAL A 48 16.31 -18.25 -19.69
CA VAL A 48 16.40 -17.26 -18.61
C VAL A 48 17.59 -16.35 -18.86
N TRP A 49 17.34 -15.05 -18.83
CA TRP A 49 18.33 -14.02 -18.97
C TRP A 49 18.49 -13.29 -17.65
N ILE A 50 19.67 -13.25 -17.06
CA ILE A 50 19.99 -12.38 -15.93
C ILE A 50 20.61 -11.12 -16.48
N TYR A 51 19.90 -10.00 -16.29
CA TYR A 51 20.28 -8.68 -16.73
C TYR A 51 20.61 -7.76 -15.55
N SER A 52 21.78 -7.12 -15.59
CA SER A 52 22.17 -6.10 -14.62
C SER A 52 21.91 -4.71 -15.15
N GLU A 53 21.04 -3.96 -14.48
CA GLU A 53 20.61 -2.62 -14.93
C GLU A 53 21.71 -1.56 -14.75
N SER A 54 22.48 -1.62 -13.64
CA SER A 54 23.49 -0.60 -13.35
C SER A 54 24.69 -0.63 -14.30
N THR A 55 25.04 -1.80 -14.82
CA THR A 55 26.17 -1.99 -15.74
C THR A 55 25.73 -2.22 -17.19
N HIS A 56 24.43 -2.43 -17.41
CA HIS A 56 23.86 -2.80 -18.73
C HIS A 56 24.50 -4.06 -19.30
N GLU A 57 24.67 -5.08 -18.46
CA GLU A 57 25.31 -6.34 -18.78
C GLU A 57 24.35 -7.53 -18.63
N LEU A 58 24.61 -8.57 -19.41
CA LEU A 58 23.98 -9.88 -19.32
C LEU A 58 24.93 -10.88 -18.70
N LEU A 59 24.42 -11.74 -17.81
CA LEU A 59 25.15 -12.92 -17.35
C LEU A 59 25.09 -13.99 -18.47
N LEU A 60 26.23 -14.49 -18.87
CA LEU A 60 26.36 -15.60 -19.81
C LEU A 60 26.95 -16.81 -19.09
N GLN A 61 26.53 -18.02 -19.49
CA GLN A 61 27.14 -19.29 -19.05
C GLN A 61 27.93 -19.93 -20.21
N GLN A 62 29.02 -20.61 -19.87
CA GLN A 62 29.72 -21.47 -20.81
C GLN A 62 29.22 -22.90 -20.66
N ARG A 63 28.70 -23.47 -21.73
CA ARG A 63 28.19 -24.86 -21.75
C ARG A 63 29.31 -25.85 -21.50
N ALA A 64 29.04 -26.90 -20.74
CA ALA A 64 30.04 -27.94 -20.50
C ALA A 64 30.39 -28.71 -21.80
N ASP A 65 31.62 -29.17 -21.90
CA ASP A 65 32.09 -29.90 -23.07
C ASP A 65 31.36 -31.22 -23.35
N CYS A 66 30.66 -31.76 -22.36
CA CYS A 66 29.88 -33.01 -22.44
C CYS A 66 28.43 -32.82 -22.95
N LYS A 67 28.01 -31.57 -23.25
CA LYS A 67 26.63 -31.29 -23.72
C LYS A 67 26.39 -31.84 -25.14
N ASP A 68 25.18 -32.34 -25.38
CA ASP A 68 24.75 -32.87 -26.69
C ASP A 68 24.65 -31.78 -27.77
N SER A 69 24.38 -30.53 -27.37
CA SER A 69 24.25 -29.36 -28.24
C SER A 69 25.21 -28.26 -27.84
N TRP A 70 25.91 -27.68 -28.81
CA TRP A 70 26.78 -26.48 -28.62
C TRP A 70 27.78 -26.61 -27.44
N PRO A 71 28.56 -27.75 -27.32
CA PRO A 71 29.52 -27.92 -26.22
C PRO A 71 30.60 -26.83 -26.22
N GLY A 72 30.96 -26.34 -25.04
CA GLY A 72 32.01 -25.36 -24.80
C GLY A 72 31.69 -23.92 -25.21
N LEU A 73 30.56 -23.66 -25.86
CA LEU A 73 30.19 -22.30 -26.30
C LEU A 73 29.55 -21.50 -25.18
N TRP A 74 29.68 -20.16 -25.28
CA TRP A 74 28.97 -19.22 -24.42
C TRP A 74 27.49 -19.11 -24.82
N ASP A 75 26.63 -19.16 -23.87
CA ASP A 75 25.18 -19.21 -24.01
C ASP A 75 24.50 -18.21 -23.07
N ILE A 76 23.20 -18.08 -23.15
CA ILE A 76 22.36 -17.29 -22.24
C ILE A 76 22.56 -17.73 -20.79
N SER A 77 21.95 -17.00 -19.82
CA SER A 77 22.21 -17.27 -18.41
C SER A 77 21.82 -18.68 -17.96
N SER A 78 20.68 -19.19 -18.40
CA SER A 78 20.23 -20.57 -18.17
C SER A 78 19.19 -20.98 -19.23
N ALA A 79 19.19 -22.25 -19.63
CA ALA A 79 18.24 -22.78 -20.59
C ALA A 79 17.96 -24.26 -20.35
N GLY A 80 16.70 -24.68 -20.44
CA GLY A 80 16.31 -26.07 -20.29
C GLY A 80 14.92 -26.37 -20.80
N HIS A 81 14.53 -27.65 -20.74
CA HIS A 81 13.22 -28.08 -21.19
C HIS A 81 12.14 -27.94 -20.14
N VAL A 82 10.91 -27.77 -20.59
CA VAL A 82 9.73 -27.87 -19.72
C VAL A 82 9.41 -29.33 -19.51
N SER A 83 9.70 -29.86 -18.34
CA SER A 83 9.41 -31.26 -17.99
C SER A 83 7.91 -31.56 -18.09
N ALA A 84 7.58 -32.80 -18.40
CA ALA A 84 6.19 -33.23 -18.58
C ALA A 84 5.36 -32.95 -17.31
N GLY A 85 4.27 -32.20 -17.49
CA GLY A 85 3.39 -31.77 -16.40
C GLY A 85 3.75 -30.46 -15.74
N ASP A 86 4.96 -29.94 -15.90
CA ASP A 86 5.40 -28.65 -15.31
C ASP A 86 4.86 -27.44 -16.08
N SER A 87 4.86 -26.29 -15.41
CA SER A 87 4.74 -24.99 -16.07
C SER A 87 6.12 -24.48 -16.47
N SER A 88 6.17 -23.60 -17.48
CA SER A 88 7.45 -23.02 -17.93
C SER A 88 8.15 -22.22 -16.82
N LEU A 89 7.40 -21.55 -15.94
CA LEU A 89 7.97 -20.81 -14.80
C LEU A 89 8.66 -21.76 -13.79
N VAL A 90 8.03 -22.90 -13.47
CA VAL A 90 8.62 -23.91 -12.58
C VAL A 90 9.92 -24.45 -13.19
N SER A 91 9.92 -24.76 -14.48
CA SER A 91 11.13 -25.22 -15.18
C SER A 91 12.21 -24.14 -15.23
N ALA A 92 11.86 -22.87 -15.49
CA ALA A 92 12.83 -21.76 -15.48
C ALA A 92 13.50 -21.60 -14.12
N MET A 93 12.75 -21.70 -13.03
CA MET A 93 13.28 -21.64 -11.66
C MET A 93 14.18 -22.85 -11.36
N ARG A 94 13.76 -24.03 -11.75
CA ARG A 94 14.51 -25.28 -11.57
C ARG A 94 15.84 -25.25 -12.32
N GLU A 95 15.83 -24.91 -13.61
CA GLU A 95 17.03 -24.86 -14.45
C GLU A 95 18.05 -23.84 -13.91
N LEU A 96 17.58 -22.65 -13.52
CA LEU A 96 18.47 -21.64 -12.93
C LEU A 96 19.11 -22.12 -11.64
N HIS A 97 18.35 -22.83 -10.81
CA HIS A 97 18.86 -23.42 -9.57
C HIS A 97 19.84 -24.58 -9.84
N GLU A 98 19.51 -25.49 -10.74
CA GLU A 98 20.34 -26.65 -11.07
C GLU A 98 21.65 -26.22 -11.74
N GLU A 99 21.58 -25.36 -12.76
CA GLU A 99 22.75 -24.96 -13.56
C GLU A 99 23.68 -23.99 -12.83
N LEU A 100 23.11 -22.96 -12.16
CA LEU A 100 23.89 -21.85 -11.55
C LEU A 100 23.87 -21.79 -10.03
N GLY A 101 23.08 -22.64 -9.38
CA GLY A 101 22.98 -22.66 -7.94
C GLY A 101 22.19 -21.49 -7.34
N ILE A 102 21.31 -20.84 -8.09
CA ILE A 102 20.57 -19.64 -7.67
C ILE A 102 19.09 -19.97 -7.47
N LEU A 103 18.57 -19.62 -6.29
CA LEU A 103 17.14 -19.66 -5.98
C LEU A 103 16.56 -18.26 -5.99
N LEU A 104 15.60 -18.02 -6.89
CA LEU A 104 14.87 -16.77 -6.99
C LEU A 104 13.37 -17.02 -6.78
N PRO A 105 12.65 -16.08 -6.17
CA PRO A 105 11.20 -16.15 -6.08
C PRO A 105 10.58 -16.02 -7.47
N LYS A 106 9.40 -16.60 -7.66
CA LYS A 106 8.71 -16.65 -8.95
C LYS A 106 8.46 -15.27 -9.59
N ASP A 107 8.27 -14.25 -8.78
CA ASP A 107 8.05 -12.87 -9.20
C ASP A 107 9.32 -12.14 -9.66
N ALA A 108 10.50 -12.75 -9.49
CA ALA A 108 11.74 -12.29 -10.12
C ALA A 108 11.82 -12.64 -11.61
N PHE A 109 11.00 -13.59 -12.08
CA PHE A 109 11.01 -14.06 -13.45
C PHE A 109 9.92 -13.36 -14.26
N GLU A 110 10.30 -12.50 -15.16
CA GLU A 110 9.39 -11.81 -16.06
C GLU A 110 9.37 -12.53 -17.43
N LEU A 111 8.23 -13.13 -17.78
CA LEU A 111 8.03 -13.68 -19.12
C LEU A 111 7.84 -12.54 -20.11
N ILE A 112 8.82 -12.34 -21.00
CA ILE A 112 8.81 -11.21 -21.94
C ILE A 112 8.22 -11.55 -23.29
N PHE A 113 8.43 -12.76 -23.81
CA PHE A 113 7.80 -13.29 -25.02
C PHE A 113 8.00 -14.80 -25.13
N VAL A 114 7.35 -15.38 -26.13
CA VAL A 114 7.53 -16.79 -26.53
C VAL A 114 7.87 -16.81 -28.01
N PHE A 115 8.84 -17.62 -28.40
CA PHE A 115 9.14 -17.83 -29.81
C PHE A 115 9.33 -19.32 -30.14
N LEU A 116 9.04 -19.68 -31.38
CA LEU A 116 9.27 -21.02 -31.90
C LEU A 116 10.65 -21.05 -32.57
N GLN A 117 11.50 -21.97 -32.10
CA GLN A 117 12.78 -22.31 -32.74
C GLN A 117 12.63 -23.64 -33.45
N GLU A 118 12.92 -23.66 -34.73
CA GLU A 118 12.97 -24.89 -35.56
C GLU A 118 14.38 -25.02 -36.13
N CYS A 119 15.17 -25.98 -35.65
CA CYS A 119 16.51 -26.22 -36.17
C CYS A 119 16.86 -27.69 -36.17
N VAL A 120 17.80 -28.06 -37.05
CA VAL A 120 18.32 -29.41 -37.19
C VAL A 120 19.83 -29.37 -37.06
N ILE A 121 20.38 -30.02 -36.06
CA ILE A 121 21.81 -30.07 -35.76
C ILE A 121 22.36 -31.48 -35.74
N ASN A 122 23.66 -31.65 -35.49
CA ASN A 122 24.34 -32.92 -35.39
C ASN A 122 24.15 -33.82 -36.64
N GLY A 123 24.25 -33.21 -37.84
CA GLY A 123 24.14 -33.95 -39.11
C GLY A 123 22.76 -34.53 -39.37
N GLY A 124 21.69 -33.99 -38.77
CA GLY A 124 20.30 -34.41 -38.97
C GLY A 124 19.78 -35.37 -37.91
N THR A 125 20.56 -35.70 -36.90
CA THR A 125 20.14 -36.62 -35.82
C THR A 125 19.46 -35.96 -34.63
N PHE A 126 19.51 -34.64 -34.54
CA PHE A 126 18.89 -33.87 -33.47
C PHE A 126 18.01 -32.79 -34.10
N ILE A 127 16.69 -32.95 -33.96
CA ILE A 127 15.68 -32.02 -34.49
C ILE A 127 15.11 -31.28 -33.30
N ASN A 128 15.26 -29.95 -33.31
CA ASN A 128 14.84 -29.09 -32.23
C ASN A 128 13.68 -28.22 -32.68
N ASN A 129 12.45 -28.56 -32.25
CA ASN A 129 11.21 -27.83 -32.49
C ASN A 129 10.68 -27.34 -31.15
N GLU A 130 11.24 -26.23 -30.66
CA GLU A 130 11.02 -25.71 -29.29
C GLU A 130 10.20 -24.43 -29.27
N PHE A 131 9.19 -24.40 -28.39
CA PHE A 131 8.56 -23.17 -27.94
C PHE A 131 9.33 -22.66 -26.72
N ASN A 132 10.14 -21.65 -26.94
CA ASN A 132 10.99 -21.05 -25.92
C ASN A 132 10.24 -19.95 -25.19
N ASP A 133 9.93 -20.17 -23.90
CA ASP A 133 9.44 -19.15 -23.00
C ASP A 133 10.63 -18.35 -22.48
N VAL A 134 10.73 -17.07 -22.90
CA VAL A 134 11.87 -16.23 -22.59
C VAL A 134 11.57 -15.37 -21.36
N TYR A 135 12.34 -15.62 -20.31
CA TYR A 135 12.28 -14.91 -19.04
C TYR A 135 13.47 -13.97 -18.90
N VAL A 136 13.22 -12.78 -18.34
CA VAL A 136 14.26 -11.87 -17.85
C VAL A 136 14.18 -11.78 -16.33
N VAL A 137 15.32 -11.94 -15.70
CA VAL A 137 15.55 -11.62 -14.30
C VAL A 137 16.41 -10.35 -14.26
N THR A 138 15.84 -9.25 -13.76
CA THR A 138 16.56 -7.97 -13.67
C THR A 138 17.17 -7.83 -12.29
N THR A 139 18.47 -7.53 -12.23
CA THR A 139 19.18 -7.15 -11.01
C THR A 139 19.67 -5.71 -11.13
N LEU A 140 19.78 -4.98 -10.01
CA LEU A 140 20.35 -3.63 -10.08
C LEU A 140 21.84 -3.69 -10.45
N ASP A 141 22.57 -4.52 -9.73
CA ASP A 141 24.01 -4.72 -9.94
C ASP A 141 24.30 -6.17 -10.31
N PRO A 142 25.46 -6.45 -10.94
CA PRO A 142 25.87 -7.82 -11.23
C PRO A 142 25.95 -8.67 -9.96
N ILE A 143 25.41 -9.87 -10.04
CA ILE A 143 25.62 -10.88 -8.99
C ILE A 143 27.12 -11.23 -8.98
N PRO A 144 27.79 -11.22 -7.82
CA PRO A 144 29.20 -11.58 -7.76
C PRO A 144 29.44 -13.00 -8.34
N LEU A 145 30.47 -13.15 -9.19
CA LEU A 145 30.73 -14.42 -9.88
C LEU A 145 31.01 -15.57 -8.91
N GLU A 146 31.62 -15.28 -7.77
CA GLU A 146 31.87 -16.25 -6.68
C GLU A 146 30.61 -16.73 -5.95
N ALA A 147 29.48 -16.09 -6.22
CA ALA A 147 28.20 -16.48 -5.64
C ALA A 147 27.53 -17.65 -6.39
N PHE A 148 27.97 -17.94 -7.61
CA PHE A 148 27.42 -19.03 -8.40
C PHE A 148 27.99 -20.38 -7.99
N THR A 149 27.15 -21.40 -7.97
CA THR A 149 27.53 -22.80 -7.80
C THR A 149 27.16 -23.53 -9.07
N LEU A 150 28.14 -23.77 -9.91
CA LEU A 150 27.91 -24.34 -11.24
C LEU A 150 27.73 -25.86 -11.17
N GLN A 151 26.77 -26.38 -11.90
CA GLN A 151 26.60 -27.81 -12.15
C GLN A 151 27.63 -28.24 -13.23
N GLU A 152 28.73 -28.86 -12.85
CA GLU A 152 29.87 -29.17 -13.73
C GLU A 152 29.49 -29.98 -15.00
N SER A 153 28.39 -30.75 -14.97
CA SER A 153 27.89 -31.50 -16.12
C SER A 153 27.11 -30.60 -17.10
N GLU A 154 26.76 -29.38 -16.72
CA GLU A 154 25.93 -28.47 -17.53
C GLU A 154 26.67 -27.18 -17.87
N VAL A 155 27.39 -26.60 -16.90
CA VAL A 155 28.03 -25.28 -17.00
C VAL A 155 29.48 -25.33 -16.54
N SER A 156 30.41 -24.85 -17.37
CA SER A 156 31.85 -24.79 -17.04
C SER A 156 32.31 -23.45 -16.49
N ALA A 157 31.66 -22.34 -16.88
CA ALA A 157 32.02 -20.99 -16.43
C ALA A 157 30.83 -20.02 -16.58
N VAL A 158 30.92 -18.86 -15.92
CA VAL A 158 30.02 -17.72 -16.08
C VAL A 158 30.79 -16.42 -16.25
N LYS A 159 30.27 -15.46 -17.00
CA LYS A 159 30.81 -14.12 -17.17
C LYS A 159 29.69 -13.10 -17.40
N TYR A 160 29.98 -11.84 -17.13
CA TYR A 160 29.17 -10.73 -17.58
C TYR A 160 29.72 -10.16 -18.88
N LEU A 161 28.81 -9.72 -19.76
CA LEU A 161 29.13 -9.07 -21.03
C LEU A 161 28.09 -7.97 -21.30
N SER A 162 28.53 -6.82 -21.85
CA SER A 162 27.56 -5.77 -22.17
C SER A 162 26.55 -6.22 -23.22
N VAL A 163 25.33 -5.70 -23.12
CA VAL A 163 24.23 -6.06 -24.04
C VAL A 163 24.63 -5.82 -25.49
N GLU A 164 25.29 -4.68 -25.75
CA GLU A 164 25.76 -4.29 -27.09
C GLU A 164 26.86 -5.23 -27.59
N GLU A 165 27.87 -5.53 -26.76
CA GLU A 165 28.99 -6.38 -27.17
C GLU A 165 28.49 -7.79 -27.48
N TYR A 166 27.61 -8.37 -26.65
CA TYR A 166 27.05 -9.69 -26.89
C TYR A 166 26.23 -9.73 -28.19
N ARG A 167 25.38 -8.72 -28.40
CA ARG A 167 24.62 -8.59 -29.65
C ARG A 167 25.54 -8.48 -30.89
N ASP A 168 26.62 -7.71 -30.78
CA ASP A 168 27.59 -7.54 -31.86
C ASP A 168 28.34 -8.84 -32.19
N LEU A 169 28.70 -9.64 -31.17
CA LEU A 169 29.34 -10.93 -31.34
C LEU A 169 28.40 -11.93 -32.03
N LEU A 170 27.14 -12.01 -31.61
CA LEU A 170 26.13 -12.84 -32.26
C LEU A 170 25.87 -12.39 -33.71
N ALA A 171 25.81 -11.09 -33.98
CA ALA A 171 25.62 -10.55 -35.34
C ALA A 171 26.80 -10.85 -36.29
N LYS A 172 28.00 -11.06 -35.72
CA LYS A 172 29.21 -11.46 -36.45
C LYS A 172 29.39 -12.98 -36.58
N GLU A 173 28.42 -13.73 -36.03
CA GLU A 173 28.49 -15.20 -35.97
C GLU A 173 29.82 -15.69 -35.33
N ASP A 174 30.19 -15.07 -34.21
CA ASP A 174 31.40 -15.41 -33.47
C ASP A 174 31.35 -16.90 -33.03
N PRO A 175 32.37 -17.72 -33.36
CA PRO A 175 32.33 -19.18 -33.16
C PRO A 175 32.35 -19.59 -31.68
N ASP A 176 32.69 -18.71 -30.76
CA ASP A 176 32.72 -19.01 -29.32
C ASP A 176 31.33 -18.89 -28.65
N TYR A 177 30.30 -18.46 -29.41
CA TYR A 177 28.96 -18.25 -28.90
C TYR A 177 27.91 -19.09 -29.58
N VAL A 178 26.91 -19.51 -28.83
CA VAL A 178 25.73 -20.19 -29.40
C VAL A 178 25.06 -19.27 -30.43
N PRO A 179 24.81 -19.71 -31.66
CA PRO A 179 24.32 -18.82 -32.72
C PRO A 179 22.83 -18.54 -32.55
N TYR A 180 22.51 -17.41 -31.98
CA TYR A 180 21.14 -16.87 -31.93
C TYR A 180 20.93 -15.84 -33.05
N ASP A 181 19.76 -15.95 -33.71
CA ASP A 181 19.38 -14.99 -34.75
C ASP A 181 18.95 -13.67 -34.14
N VAL A 182 19.90 -12.75 -34.00
CA VAL A 182 19.68 -11.38 -33.46
C VAL A 182 18.90 -10.47 -34.40
N ASN A 183 18.63 -10.89 -35.63
CA ASN A 183 17.77 -10.20 -36.59
C ASN A 183 16.37 -10.84 -36.70
N GLY A 184 16.15 -12.00 -36.07
CA GLY A 184 14.93 -12.76 -36.03
C GLY A 184 14.32 -12.85 -34.63
N GLY A 185 14.07 -14.08 -34.16
CA GLY A 185 13.34 -14.30 -32.89
C GLY A 185 13.97 -13.68 -31.64
N TYR A 186 15.32 -13.69 -31.57
CA TYR A 186 16.06 -13.12 -30.43
C TYR A 186 16.27 -11.61 -30.46
N HIS A 187 16.01 -10.95 -31.59
CA HIS A 187 16.05 -9.49 -31.70
C HIS A 187 15.21 -8.83 -30.57
N GLN A 188 14.07 -9.40 -30.26
CA GLN A 188 13.13 -8.85 -29.26
C GLN A 188 13.74 -8.72 -27.85
N VAL A 189 14.57 -9.66 -27.42
CA VAL A 189 15.22 -9.59 -26.10
C VAL A 189 16.12 -8.36 -26.00
N PHE A 190 16.96 -8.15 -27.01
CA PHE A 190 17.89 -7.01 -27.04
C PHE A 190 17.17 -5.67 -27.18
N GLU A 191 16.10 -5.63 -27.97
CA GLU A 191 15.28 -4.43 -28.09
C GLU A 191 14.56 -4.09 -26.80
N ILE A 192 13.87 -5.06 -26.17
CA ILE A 192 13.16 -4.86 -24.92
C ILE A 192 14.12 -4.35 -23.83
N ILE A 193 15.29 -4.97 -23.66
CA ILE A 193 16.27 -4.56 -22.66
C ILE A 193 16.82 -3.17 -22.98
N SER A 194 17.23 -2.92 -24.24
CA SER A 194 17.80 -1.62 -24.63
C SER A 194 16.78 -0.49 -24.60
N GLU A 195 15.54 -0.76 -24.97
CA GLU A 195 14.44 0.19 -24.94
C GLU A 195 14.07 0.53 -23.48
N ARG A 196 13.97 -0.48 -22.61
CA ARG A 196 13.78 -0.28 -21.16
C ARG A 196 14.89 0.55 -20.55
N TYR A 197 16.13 0.34 -20.95
CA TYR A 197 17.26 1.11 -20.45
C TYR A 197 17.23 2.57 -20.94
N ARG A 198 16.89 2.84 -22.19
CA ARG A 198 16.83 4.20 -22.76
C ARG A 198 15.56 4.96 -22.40
N GLU A 199 14.39 4.35 -22.56
CA GLU A 199 13.11 4.98 -22.25
C GLU A 199 12.92 5.14 -20.75
N ASN A 200 13.53 4.25 -19.97
CA ASN A 200 13.35 4.23 -18.53
C ASN A 200 13.89 5.48 -17.86
N LEU A 201 15.04 6.01 -18.27
CA LEU A 201 15.64 7.16 -17.59
C LEU A 201 14.85 8.46 -17.83
N GLU A 202 14.49 8.75 -19.07
CA GLU A 202 13.74 9.97 -19.42
C GLU A 202 12.25 9.83 -19.12
N SER A 203 11.60 8.75 -19.55
CA SER A 203 10.19 8.51 -19.35
C SER A 203 9.84 8.33 -17.87
N ARG A 204 10.67 7.63 -17.09
CA ARG A 204 10.50 7.50 -15.64
C ARG A 204 10.65 8.84 -14.93
N SER A 205 11.62 9.66 -15.31
CA SER A 205 11.79 11.00 -14.76
C SER A 205 10.57 11.87 -15.01
N LEU A 206 10.09 11.90 -16.26
CA LEU A 206 8.87 12.64 -16.63
C LEU A 206 7.63 12.13 -15.89
N THR A 207 7.50 10.81 -15.73
CA THR A 207 6.39 10.20 -14.99
C THR A 207 6.43 10.62 -13.53
N LEU A 208 7.58 10.52 -12.86
CA LEU A 208 7.73 10.91 -11.46
C LEU A 208 7.56 12.42 -11.25
N GLU A 209 8.05 13.25 -12.18
CA GLU A 209 7.78 14.69 -12.15
C GLU A 209 6.29 15.00 -12.23
N LYS A 210 5.57 14.33 -13.14
CA LYS A 210 4.11 14.45 -13.24
C LYS A 210 3.42 13.97 -11.97
N GLN A 211 3.85 12.85 -11.38
CA GLN A 211 3.31 12.33 -10.14
C GLN A 211 3.57 13.28 -8.96
N LEU A 212 4.76 13.85 -8.83
CA LEU A 212 5.10 14.85 -7.81
C LEU A 212 4.32 16.16 -8.02
N SER A 213 4.08 16.59 -9.24
CA SER A 213 3.30 17.81 -9.54
C SER A 213 1.84 17.75 -9.06
N ARG A 214 1.35 16.57 -8.71
CA ARG A 214 0.03 16.40 -8.06
C ARG A 214 -0.02 16.95 -6.64
N TYR A 215 1.13 17.26 -6.05
CA TYR A 215 1.23 17.74 -4.67
C TYR A 215 1.80 19.15 -4.63
N ALA A 216 1.08 20.08 -3.96
CA ALA A 216 1.56 21.42 -3.74
C ALA A 216 2.40 21.48 -2.47
N GLN A 217 3.65 21.91 -2.57
CA GLN A 217 4.49 22.18 -1.40
C GLN A 217 4.00 23.42 -0.66
N ILE A 218 3.88 23.34 0.65
CA ILE A 218 3.46 24.44 1.51
C ILE A 218 4.14 24.37 2.86
N SER A 219 4.70 25.51 3.30
CA SER A 219 5.19 25.66 4.67
C SER A 219 4.03 25.98 5.60
N LEU A 220 3.77 25.09 6.56
CA LEU A 220 2.79 25.32 7.60
C LEU A 220 3.44 26.04 8.79
N SER A 221 2.77 27.05 9.29
CA SER A 221 3.22 27.83 10.44
C SER A 221 2.17 27.87 11.53
N ALA A 222 2.62 28.04 12.77
CA ALA A 222 1.79 28.27 13.93
C ALA A 222 2.52 29.19 14.91
N GLU A 223 1.78 29.98 15.68
CA GLU A 223 2.37 30.81 16.69
C GLU A 223 2.60 30.01 17.97
N LEU A 224 3.82 30.07 18.50
CA LEU A 224 4.19 29.40 19.76
C LEU A 224 3.88 30.29 21.00
N THR A 225 3.04 31.30 20.84
CA THR A 225 2.61 32.19 21.90
C THR A 225 1.85 31.39 22.97
N GLY A 226 2.24 31.60 24.23
CA GLY A 226 1.64 30.89 25.37
C GLY A 226 2.35 29.60 25.77
N LEU A 227 3.35 29.13 25.01
CA LEU A 227 4.23 28.05 25.43
C LEU A 227 5.39 28.55 26.25
N THR A 228 5.65 27.92 27.40
CA THR A 228 6.82 28.16 28.23
C THR A 228 8.11 27.68 27.56
N SER A 229 9.27 28.04 28.12
CA SER A 229 10.55 27.49 27.62
C SER A 229 10.61 25.97 27.79
N ALA A 230 10.09 25.45 28.90
CA ALA A 230 10.02 24.01 29.17
C ALA A 230 9.07 23.27 28.18
N ASP A 231 7.93 23.90 27.82
CA ASP A 231 7.03 23.35 26.80
C ASP A 231 7.70 23.28 25.40
N LYS A 232 8.54 24.26 25.07
CA LYS A 232 9.31 24.25 23.80
C LYS A 232 10.40 23.18 23.77
N GLU A 233 11.03 22.90 24.90
CA GLU A 233 11.97 21.79 25.07
C GLU A 233 11.21 20.45 25.00
N ALA A 234 10.06 20.32 25.66
CA ALA A 234 9.18 19.18 25.54
C ALA A 234 8.74 18.96 24.08
N LEU A 235 8.42 20.03 23.34
CA LEU A 235 8.07 19.98 21.93
C LEU A 235 9.20 19.36 21.09
N ALA A 236 10.46 19.69 21.34
CA ALA A 236 11.60 19.07 20.63
C ALA A 236 11.67 17.55 20.89
N LEU A 237 11.44 17.09 22.11
CA LEU A 237 11.40 15.68 22.46
C LEU A 237 10.19 14.97 21.80
N LEU A 238 9.05 15.64 21.75
CA LEU A 238 7.83 15.13 21.09
C LEU A 238 8.03 14.95 19.58
N ILE A 239 8.69 15.90 18.90
CA ILE A 239 9.01 15.79 17.48
C ILE A 239 9.96 14.59 17.25
N LYS A 240 10.95 14.37 18.13
CA LYS A 240 11.82 13.19 18.07
C LYS A 240 11.04 11.88 18.29
N ALA A 241 10.12 11.85 19.25
CA ALA A 241 9.26 10.69 19.47
C ALA A 241 8.32 10.44 18.28
N ALA A 242 7.76 11.50 17.71
CA ALA A 242 6.93 11.43 16.51
C ALA A 242 7.71 10.88 15.30
N ALA A 243 8.97 11.28 15.11
CA ALA A 243 9.80 10.75 14.02
C ALA A 243 9.98 9.22 14.11
N ILE A 244 9.95 8.63 15.32
CA ILE A 244 9.97 7.17 15.48
C ILE A 244 8.70 6.51 14.94
N MET A 245 7.57 7.22 14.90
CA MET A 245 6.34 6.69 14.29
C MET A 245 6.50 6.47 12.79
N ASP A 246 7.33 7.27 12.10
CA ASP A 246 7.70 7.00 10.71
C ASP A 246 8.47 5.68 10.56
N ASP A 247 9.36 5.38 11.50
CA ASP A 247 10.13 4.13 11.46
C ASP A 247 9.23 2.92 11.69
N ILE A 248 8.28 3.02 12.61
CA ILE A 248 7.31 1.94 12.87
C ILE A 248 6.36 1.79 11.68
N PHE A 249 5.81 2.89 11.18
CA PHE A 249 4.91 2.86 10.02
C PHE A 249 5.60 2.26 8.78
N CYS A 250 6.86 2.60 8.56
CA CYS A 250 7.67 2.03 7.50
C CYS A 250 7.73 0.49 7.56
N LEU A 251 7.84 -0.08 8.77
CA LEU A 251 7.77 -1.53 9.01
C LEU A 251 6.35 -2.09 8.86
N GLN A 252 5.32 -1.33 9.26
CA GLN A 252 3.92 -1.76 9.15
C GLN A 252 3.47 -1.87 7.70
N VAL A 253 4.01 -1.02 6.82
CA VAL A 253 3.69 -1.07 5.39
C VAL A 253 4.31 -2.30 4.74
N TRP A 254 5.61 -2.57 4.97
CA TRP A 254 6.29 -3.71 4.37
C TRP A 254 7.63 -4.00 5.06
N TYR A 255 8.00 -5.28 5.18
CA TYR A 255 9.19 -5.71 5.92
C TYR A 255 10.51 -5.17 5.36
N SER A 256 10.63 -4.98 4.04
CA SER A 256 11.85 -4.46 3.39
C SER A 256 11.86 -2.94 3.25
N ASN A 257 10.77 -2.26 3.56
CA ASN A 257 10.61 -0.82 3.36
C ASN A 257 11.68 0.04 4.09
N PRO A 258 12.14 -0.30 5.32
CA PRO A 258 13.24 0.44 5.94
C PRO A 258 14.54 0.39 5.14
N SER A 259 14.89 -0.77 4.59
CA SER A 259 16.09 -0.93 3.74
C SER A 259 15.96 -0.14 2.45
N LEU A 260 14.78 -0.19 1.81
CA LEU A 260 14.46 0.60 0.62
C LEU A 260 14.59 2.10 0.88
N ARG A 261 14.00 2.60 1.98
CA ARG A 261 14.09 4.00 2.38
C ARG A 261 15.53 4.48 2.51
N ASN A 262 16.35 3.71 3.21
CA ASN A 262 17.76 4.04 3.40
C ASN A 262 18.51 4.07 2.08
N TRP A 263 18.33 3.06 1.24
CA TRP A 263 18.94 3.00 -0.09
C TRP A 263 18.53 4.19 -0.97
N LEU A 264 17.25 4.49 -1.10
CA LEU A 264 16.76 5.64 -1.89
C LEU A 264 17.35 6.96 -1.39
N LYS A 265 17.47 7.14 -0.08
CA LYS A 265 18.09 8.32 0.52
C LYS A 265 19.58 8.45 0.15
N GLU A 266 20.32 7.34 0.18
CA GLU A 266 21.73 7.29 -0.20
C GLU A 266 21.94 7.57 -1.70
N GLN A 267 21.01 7.08 -2.55
CA GLN A 267 21.08 7.30 -4.00
C GLN A 267 20.64 8.70 -4.44
N ALA A 268 19.86 9.42 -3.63
CA ALA A 268 19.13 10.65 -4.01
C ALA A 268 19.96 11.75 -4.69
N ASN A 269 21.27 11.77 -4.47
CA ASN A 269 22.17 12.77 -5.06
C ASN A 269 22.96 12.26 -6.28
N LYS A 270 22.74 11.02 -6.73
CA LYS A 270 23.51 10.41 -7.83
C LYS A 270 22.97 10.80 -9.20
N SER A 271 21.67 10.91 -9.35
CA SER A 271 21.03 11.33 -10.61
C SER A 271 19.73 12.11 -10.34
N GLN A 272 19.21 12.76 -11.41
CA GLN A 272 17.90 13.41 -11.34
C GLN A 272 16.78 12.40 -11.08
N LEU A 273 16.83 11.23 -11.71
CA LEU A 273 15.86 10.16 -11.50
C LEU A 273 15.86 9.67 -10.04
N ASP A 274 17.05 9.46 -9.45
CA ASP A 274 17.17 9.01 -8.05
C ASP A 274 16.63 10.06 -7.06
N LYS A 275 16.87 11.34 -7.36
CA LYS A 275 16.28 12.44 -6.59
C LYS A 275 14.74 12.42 -6.65
N LEU A 276 14.18 12.18 -7.84
CA LEU A 276 12.72 12.10 -8.02
C LEU A 276 12.12 10.87 -7.32
N LYS A 277 12.79 9.71 -7.40
CA LYS A 277 12.41 8.51 -6.66
C LYS A 277 12.36 8.78 -5.15
N TRP A 278 13.40 9.40 -4.60
CA TRP A 278 13.46 9.75 -3.19
C TRP A 278 12.35 10.73 -2.80
N ASN A 279 12.15 11.81 -3.56
CA ASN A 279 11.12 12.80 -3.28
C ASN A 279 9.73 12.17 -3.29
N TYR A 280 9.45 11.29 -4.26
CA TYR A 280 8.14 10.64 -4.34
C TYR A 280 7.95 9.56 -3.25
N TYR A 281 9.04 8.89 -2.87
CA TYR A 281 9.04 8.01 -1.71
C TYR A 281 8.69 8.75 -0.41
N GLN A 282 9.23 9.94 -0.19
CA GLN A 282 8.92 10.74 1.00
C GLN A 282 7.42 11.07 1.10
N VAL A 283 6.75 11.28 -0.02
CA VAL A 283 5.29 11.51 -0.07
C VAL A 283 4.51 10.24 0.28
N ASN A 284 4.88 9.10 -0.31
CA ASN A 284 4.13 7.84 -0.18
C ASN A 284 4.59 6.97 0.99
N LYS A 285 5.78 7.20 1.53
CA LYS A 285 6.44 6.44 2.62
C LYS A 285 6.54 4.93 2.35
N SER A 286 6.42 4.55 1.08
CA SER A 286 6.46 3.17 0.59
C SER A 286 6.77 3.16 -0.90
N PRO A 287 7.07 2.00 -1.52
CA PRO A 287 7.25 1.92 -2.97
C PRO A 287 5.95 2.09 -3.78
N TRP A 288 4.80 2.11 -3.14
CA TRP A 288 3.48 2.17 -3.78
C TRP A 288 2.82 3.54 -3.63
N SER A 289 2.00 3.90 -4.61
CA SER A 289 1.20 5.13 -4.59
C SER A 289 -0.29 4.81 -4.61
N CYS A 290 -1.02 5.32 -3.60
CA CYS A 290 -2.48 5.18 -3.56
C CYS A 290 -3.18 5.93 -4.70
N LEU A 291 -2.58 7.00 -5.22
CA LEU A 291 -3.09 7.72 -6.39
C LEU A 291 -2.90 6.95 -7.71
N ASP A 292 -2.12 5.86 -7.68
CA ASP A 292 -1.81 5.02 -8.84
C ASP A 292 -2.23 3.56 -8.58
N GLU A 293 -3.41 3.36 -7.97
CA GLU A 293 -4.02 2.04 -7.69
C GLU A 293 -3.13 1.12 -6.85
N ASN A 294 -2.37 1.68 -5.91
CA ASN A 294 -1.40 0.96 -5.09
C ASN A 294 -0.34 0.19 -5.90
N LYS A 295 -0.06 0.63 -7.13
CA LYS A 295 1.05 0.11 -7.92
C LYS A 295 2.37 0.73 -7.49
N ALA A 296 3.43 -0.05 -7.62
CA ALA A 296 4.78 0.43 -7.36
C ALA A 296 5.21 1.44 -8.44
N PHE A 297 5.73 2.58 -7.99
CA PHE A 297 6.36 3.57 -8.86
C PHE A 297 7.87 3.29 -9.05
N LEU A 298 8.39 2.35 -8.30
CA LEU A 298 9.73 1.80 -8.46
C LEU A 298 9.67 0.51 -9.29
N THR A 299 10.74 0.20 -10.00
CA THR A 299 10.82 -1.01 -10.82
C THR A 299 11.34 -2.21 -10.04
N THR A 300 11.26 -3.39 -10.64
CA THR A 300 11.88 -4.61 -10.09
C THR A 300 13.39 -4.47 -9.92
N ALA A 301 14.06 -3.68 -10.76
CA ALA A 301 15.47 -3.34 -10.61
C ALA A 301 15.76 -2.55 -9.32
N ASP A 302 14.86 -1.67 -8.91
CA ASP A 302 14.95 -0.96 -7.63
C ASP A 302 14.67 -1.89 -6.42
N SER A 303 14.15 -3.09 -6.66
CA SER A 303 13.82 -4.08 -5.62
C SER A 303 14.89 -5.15 -5.44
N THR A 304 16.16 -4.82 -5.65
CA THR A 304 17.23 -5.79 -5.76
C THR A 304 17.78 -6.29 -4.42
N ILE A 305 18.58 -7.33 -4.54
CA ILE A 305 19.32 -8.05 -3.52
C ILE A 305 20.10 -7.14 -2.56
N LYS A 306 20.63 -6.01 -3.03
CA LYS A 306 21.33 -5.04 -2.17
C LYS A 306 20.46 -4.38 -1.12
N LEU A 307 19.14 -4.30 -1.35
CA LEU A 307 18.18 -3.79 -0.38
C LEU A 307 17.93 -4.76 0.78
N LEU A 308 18.25 -6.02 0.58
CA LEU A 308 18.10 -7.09 1.57
C LEU A 308 19.40 -7.91 1.69
N PRO A 309 20.39 -7.44 2.46
CA PRO A 309 21.65 -8.15 2.62
C PRO A 309 21.50 -9.61 3.06
N GLU A 310 20.46 -9.94 3.84
CA GLU A 310 20.12 -11.29 4.21
C GLU A 310 19.68 -12.17 3.04
N ALA A 311 19.10 -11.59 2.00
CA ALA A 311 18.65 -12.33 0.84
C ALA A 311 19.80 -12.89 -0.02
N THR A 312 21.02 -12.39 0.17
CA THR A 312 22.23 -12.86 -0.52
C THR A 312 23.01 -13.92 0.26
N LYS A 313 22.54 -14.33 1.45
CA LYS A 313 23.20 -15.39 2.22
C LYS A 313 22.96 -16.75 1.57
N PRO A 314 23.95 -17.64 1.58
CA PRO A 314 23.77 -19.02 1.16
C PRO A 314 22.64 -19.69 1.95
N VAL A 315 21.80 -20.46 1.28
CA VAL A 315 20.78 -21.27 1.96
C VAL A 315 21.44 -22.43 2.66
N ALA A 316 20.99 -22.75 3.88
CA ALA A 316 21.58 -23.85 4.67
C ALA A 316 21.52 -25.17 3.89
N GLY A 317 22.65 -25.87 3.80
CA GLY A 317 22.79 -27.14 3.08
C GLY A 317 22.92 -27.01 1.56
N TRP A 318 23.01 -25.81 1.03
CA TRP A 318 23.13 -25.50 -0.38
C TRP A 318 24.19 -24.44 -0.63
N LYS A 319 24.91 -24.50 -1.76
CA LYS A 319 26.02 -23.57 -2.03
C LYS A 319 25.64 -22.34 -2.85
N GLY A 320 24.40 -22.24 -3.32
CA GLY A 320 23.90 -21.10 -4.08
C GLY A 320 23.42 -19.95 -3.23
N LEU A 321 22.91 -18.92 -3.87
CA LEU A 321 22.30 -17.76 -3.24
C LEU A 321 20.79 -17.80 -3.36
N GLN A 322 20.12 -17.38 -2.29
CA GLN A 322 18.69 -17.14 -2.30
C GLN A 322 18.42 -15.66 -2.51
N TYR A 323 17.61 -15.34 -3.50
CA TYR A 323 17.21 -13.98 -3.80
C TYR A 323 15.72 -13.78 -3.48
N ARG A 324 15.40 -12.57 -3.05
CA ARG A 324 14.01 -12.15 -2.78
C ARG A 324 13.78 -10.80 -3.42
N THR A 325 12.60 -10.63 -4.02
CA THR A 325 12.14 -9.28 -4.35
C THR A 325 11.94 -8.47 -3.07
N ALA A 326 12.39 -7.23 -3.07
CA ALA A 326 12.24 -6.37 -1.90
C ALA A 326 10.75 -6.00 -1.68
N PHE A 327 9.97 -5.85 -2.76
CA PHE A 327 8.54 -5.54 -2.71
C PHE A 327 7.82 -6.05 -3.97
N PRO A 328 6.54 -6.43 -3.89
CA PRO A 328 5.73 -6.79 -5.05
C PRO A 328 5.28 -5.56 -5.85
N VAL A 329 4.90 -5.76 -7.13
CA VAL A 329 4.44 -4.68 -8.03
C VAL A 329 3.16 -4.02 -7.52
N VAL A 330 2.25 -4.79 -6.94
CA VAL A 330 1.03 -4.29 -6.31
C VAL A 330 1.13 -4.47 -4.81
N LYS A 331 0.76 -3.44 -4.07
CA LYS A 331 0.78 -3.47 -2.60
C LYS A 331 -0.11 -4.61 -2.07
N PRO A 332 0.42 -5.49 -1.21
CA PRO A 332 -0.38 -6.51 -0.56
C PRO A 332 -1.48 -5.88 0.32
N PRO A 333 -2.73 -6.35 0.24
CA PRO A 333 -3.83 -5.76 0.99
C PRO A 333 -3.65 -5.85 2.51
N GLY A 334 -2.98 -6.90 3.00
CA GLY A 334 -2.68 -7.08 4.43
C GLY A 334 -1.45 -6.32 4.92
N ALA A 335 -0.81 -5.54 4.05
CA ALA A 335 0.46 -4.85 4.35
C ALA A 335 1.45 -5.79 5.06
N ASN A 336 2.11 -5.36 6.13
CA ASN A 336 3.00 -6.21 6.93
C ASN A 336 2.37 -6.64 8.28
N PHE A 337 1.03 -6.60 8.37
CA PHE A 337 0.31 -7.06 9.56
C PHE A 337 0.08 -8.57 9.58
N TYR A 338 0.20 -9.22 8.42
CA TYR A 338 -0.05 -10.65 8.20
C TYR A 338 1.08 -11.27 7.39
N PRO A 339 1.27 -12.60 7.45
CA PRO A 339 2.17 -13.29 6.53
C PRO A 339 1.81 -12.98 5.07
N PRO A 340 2.79 -12.69 4.19
CA PRO A 340 2.52 -12.30 2.81
C PRO A 340 1.75 -13.33 1.98
N ASP A 341 1.87 -14.61 2.36
CA ASP A 341 1.23 -15.77 1.74
C ASP A 341 -0.13 -16.15 2.36
N MET A 342 -0.55 -15.45 3.43
CA MET A 342 -1.82 -15.73 4.12
C MET A 342 -3.01 -15.18 3.34
N ASP A 343 -4.04 -15.98 3.17
CA ASP A 343 -5.33 -15.54 2.64
C ASP A 343 -6.42 -15.41 3.74
N LYS A 344 -7.55 -14.81 3.38
CA LYS A 344 -8.69 -14.64 4.30
C LYS A 344 -9.24 -15.98 4.82
N LYS A 345 -9.25 -17.02 3.99
CA LYS A 345 -9.79 -18.32 4.35
C LYS A 345 -8.92 -19.00 5.39
N GLU A 346 -7.61 -18.95 5.22
CA GLU A 346 -6.66 -19.47 6.21
C GLU A 346 -6.82 -18.75 7.56
N PHE A 347 -6.86 -17.42 7.55
CA PHE A 347 -7.08 -16.64 8.77
C PHE A 347 -8.39 -17.01 9.50
N GLU A 348 -9.49 -17.13 8.78
CA GLU A 348 -10.79 -17.49 9.37
C GLU A 348 -10.79 -18.92 9.95
N LEU A 349 -10.18 -19.89 9.27
CA LEU A 349 -10.03 -21.25 9.78
C LEU A 349 -9.18 -21.28 11.06
N TRP A 350 -8.05 -20.59 11.06
CA TRP A 350 -7.19 -20.48 12.23
C TRP A 350 -7.91 -19.77 13.38
N LYS A 351 -8.51 -18.62 13.14
CA LYS A 351 -9.26 -17.87 14.14
C LYS A 351 -10.37 -18.73 14.79
N ASN A 352 -11.10 -19.52 14.01
CA ASN A 352 -12.17 -20.39 14.53
C ASN A 352 -11.63 -21.51 15.42
N SER A 353 -10.35 -21.87 15.33
CA SER A 353 -9.70 -22.85 16.20
C SER A 353 -9.26 -22.28 17.57
N LEU A 354 -9.25 -20.94 17.72
CA LEU A 354 -8.81 -20.26 18.93
C LEU A 354 -9.88 -20.21 20.02
N SER A 355 -9.45 -19.99 21.28
CA SER A 355 -10.35 -19.64 22.36
C SER A 355 -11.02 -18.29 22.12
N GLU A 356 -12.14 -17.98 22.77
CA GLU A 356 -12.87 -16.71 22.59
C GLU A 356 -12.00 -15.48 22.90
N ASP A 357 -11.13 -15.54 23.89
CA ASP A 357 -10.23 -14.43 24.22
C ASP A 357 -9.12 -14.26 23.16
N GLN A 358 -8.56 -15.37 22.67
CA GLN A 358 -7.60 -15.33 21.57
C GLN A 358 -8.23 -14.87 20.25
N LYS A 359 -9.50 -15.19 19.99
CA LYS A 359 -10.24 -14.65 18.83
C LYS A 359 -10.33 -13.13 18.89
N LYS A 360 -10.68 -12.57 20.07
CA LYS A 360 -10.72 -11.13 20.29
C LYS A 360 -9.36 -10.49 20.08
N GLU A 361 -8.31 -11.14 20.60
CA GLU A 361 -6.93 -10.67 20.40
C GLU A 361 -6.54 -10.71 18.93
N ALA A 362 -6.83 -11.82 18.20
CA ALA A 362 -6.49 -11.97 16.79
C ALA A 362 -7.07 -10.86 15.89
N ILE A 363 -8.28 -10.38 16.17
CA ILE A 363 -8.93 -9.28 15.45
C ILE A 363 -8.67 -7.91 16.09
N GLY A 364 -7.88 -7.84 17.15
CA GLY A 364 -7.57 -6.62 17.87
C GLY A 364 -6.66 -5.68 17.07
N PHE A 365 -6.64 -4.41 17.45
CA PHE A 365 -5.93 -3.33 16.75
C PHE A 365 -4.41 -3.40 16.86
N PHE A 366 -3.86 -3.90 17.99
CA PHE A 366 -2.49 -3.65 18.42
C PHE A 366 -1.62 -4.91 18.40
N ASN A 367 -1.74 -5.69 17.35
CA ASN A 367 -0.92 -6.88 17.13
C ASN A 367 -0.76 -7.19 15.64
N VAL A 368 0.25 -7.97 15.32
CA VAL A 368 0.45 -8.57 14.01
C VAL A 368 0.25 -10.07 14.09
N ILE A 369 -0.09 -10.68 12.97
CA ILE A 369 -0.18 -12.13 12.81
C ILE A 369 1.09 -12.60 12.11
N LYS A 370 1.74 -13.61 12.65
CA LYS A 370 2.95 -14.19 12.10
C LYS A 370 2.82 -15.71 11.94
N ARG A 371 3.78 -16.29 11.23
CA ARG A 371 3.87 -17.73 10.99
C ARG A 371 5.07 -18.31 11.75
N HIS A 372 4.90 -19.46 12.42
CA HIS A 372 6.00 -20.13 13.16
C HIS A 372 7.09 -20.68 12.24
N SER A 373 6.69 -21.29 11.14
CA SER A 373 7.62 -21.66 10.09
C SER A 373 7.81 -20.43 9.19
N GLU A 374 8.98 -19.83 9.25
CA GLU A 374 9.46 -19.12 8.09
C GLU A 374 9.63 -20.18 6.99
N ILE A 375 8.57 -20.46 6.24
CA ILE A 375 8.64 -21.30 5.06
C ILE A 375 9.34 -20.46 3.99
N PHE A 376 10.63 -20.30 4.17
CA PHE A 376 11.52 -19.96 3.10
C PHE A 376 11.69 -21.22 2.26
N LEU A 377 11.01 -21.30 1.14
CA LEU A 377 11.36 -22.01 -0.09
C LEU A 377 12.15 -23.36 0.02
N ASP A 378 12.23 -24.02 1.18
CA ASP A 378 12.78 -25.36 1.30
C ASP A 378 11.90 -26.45 0.66
N LYS A 379 10.82 -26.02 -0.02
CA LYS A 379 9.94 -26.90 -0.79
C LYS A 379 9.59 -26.31 -2.15
N ALA A 380 10.61 -25.97 -2.94
CA ALA A 380 10.44 -25.82 -4.39
C ALA A 380 9.97 -27.13 -5.06
N GLU A 381 9.97 -28.24 -4.32
CA GLU A 381 9.52 -29.54 -4.83
C GLU A 381 8.02 -29.76 -4.86
N SER A 382 7.19 -28.80 -4.51
CA SER A 382 5.73 -28.92 -4.66
C SER A 382 5.02 -27.57 -4.69
N LEU A 383 5.22 -26.78 -5.75
CA LEU A 383 4.40 -25.63 -6.08
C LEU A 383 3.00 -26.00 -6.58
N ASP A 384 2.71 -27.27 -6.82
CA ASP A 384 1.39 -27.88 -6.85
C ASP A 384 0.94 -28.34 -5.47
N VAL A 385 1.34 -27.64 -4.41
CA VAL A 385 0.82 -27.93 -3.10
C VAL A 385 -0.64 -27.55 -3.05
N VAL A 386 -1.40 -28.59 -3.29
CA VAL A 386 -2.49 -28.98 -2.42
C VAL A 386 -2.89 -27.82 -1.49
N VAL A 387 -3.70 -26.95 -2.06
CA VAL A 387 -4.64 -26.17 -1.28
C VAL A 387 -5.45 -27.19 -0.48
N GLY A 388 -5.06 -27.48 0.76
CA GLY A 388 -5.92 -28.31 1.55
C GLY A 388 -5.38 -29.12 2.72
N THR A 389 -4.17 -28.94 3.26
CA THR A 389 -3.83 -29.65 4.50
C THR A 389 -2.89 -28.87 5.43
N ASN A 390 -3.41 -28.47 6.60
CA ASN A 390 -2.72 -28.24 7.86
C ASN A 390 -1.92 -26.96 8.11
N TYR A 391 -2.04 -25.89 7.34
CA TYR A 391 -1.41 -24.59 7.67
C TYR A 391 -2.16 -23.77 8.73
N ALA A 392 -3.41 -24.11 9.05
CA ALA A 392 -4.25 -23.39 10.02
C ALA A 392 -3.70 -23.40 11.47
N HIS A 393 -2.64 -24.14 11.77
CA HIS A 393 -2.05 -24.22 13.13
C HIS A 393 -0.71 -23.50 13.26
N ASP A 394 -0.22 -22.87 12.19
CA ASP A 394 1.11 -22.26 12.17
C ASP A 394 1.10 -20.75 12.46
N LEU A 395 -0.07 -20.11 12.47
CA LEU A 395 -0.23 -18.70 12.76
C LEU A 395 -0.22 -18.42 14.27
N TYR A 396 0.37 -17.27 14.65
CA TYR A 396 0.37 -16.81 16.03
C TYR A 396 0.31 -15.26 16.10
N ILE A 397 -0.10 -14.75 17.27
CA ILE A 397 -0.30 -13.33 17.53
C ILE A 397 0.95 -12.75 18.18
N VAL A 398 1.39 -11.57 17.70
CA VAL A 398 2.49 -10.82 18.32
C VAL A 398 2.00 -9.40 18.64
N PRO A 399 1.94 -9.00 19.92
CA PRO A 399 1.59 -7.62 20.30
C PRO A 399 2.59 -6.60 19.75
N TYR A 400 2.14 -5.40 19.42
CA TYR A 400 3.00 -4.30 18.94
C TYR A 400 4.14 -3.97 19.90
N SER A 401 3.90 -4.05 21.23
CA SER A 401 4.93 -3.85 22.24
C SER A 401 6.10 -4.85 22.17
N LYS A 402 5.89 -6.01 21.55
CA LYS A 402 6.94 -7.01 21.27
C LYS A 402 7.51 -6.81 19.86
N GLU A 403 6.65 -6.64 18.87
CA GLU A 403 7.05 -6.51 17.48
C GLU A 403 7.94 -5.28 17.25
N TYR A 404 7.55 -4.14 17.80
CA TYR A 404 8.26 -2.87 17.66
C TYR A 404 8.99 -2.45 18.93
N LYS A 405 9.36 -3.40 19.79
CA LYS A 405 9.90 -3.16 21.15
C LYS A 405 11.01 -2.13 21.21
N SER A 406 11.99 -2.21 20.31
CA SER A 406 13.14 -1.31 20.31
C SER A 406 12.75 0.13 20.00
N LEU A 407 11.85 0.33 19.03
CA LEU A 407 11.37 1.66 18.61
C LEU A 407 10.42 2.24 19.65
N LEU A 408 9.46 1.44 20.12
CA LEU A 408 8.51 1.87 21.14
C LEU A 408 9.18 2.20 22.47
N GLY A 409 10.23 1.47 22.86
CA GLY A 409 11.02 1.79 24.04
C GLY A 409 11.69 3.16 23.96
N LYS A 410 12.32 3.49 22.81
CA LYS A 410 12.93 4.80 22.57
C LYS A 410 11.88 5.92 22.58
N ALA A 411 10.72 5.70 21.94
CA ALA A 411 9.62 6.67 21.94
C ALA A 411 9.07 6.88 23.35
N ALA A 412 8.89 5.82 24.13
CA ALA A 412 8.45 5.89 25.52
C ALA A 412 9.38 6.74 26.39
N ASP A 413 10.71 6.53 26.28
CA ASP A 413 11.70 7.35 27.01
C ASP A 413 11.61 8.84 26.66
N LEU A 414 11.40 9.17 25.39
CA LEU A 414 11.23 10.56 24.95
C LEU A 414 9.92 11.16 25.48
N LEU A 415 8.83 10.39 25.47
CA LEU A 415 7.54 10.83 26.02
C LEU A 415 7.59 11.05 27.52
N GLN A 416 8.26 10.19 28.28
CA GLN A 416 8.48 10.36 29.72
C GLN A 416 9.20 11.69 30.00
N LYS A 417 10.32 11.93 29.33
CA LYS A 417 11.11 13.17 29.47
C LYS A 417 10.29 14.41 29.09
N ALA A 418 9.55 14.34 27.97
CA ALA A 418 8.67 15.44 27.56
C ALA A 418 7.56 15.70 28.59
N GLY A 419 6.99 14.64 29.17
CA GLY A 419 6.01 14.74 30.25
C GLY A 419 6.55 15.40 31.51
N ASP A 420 7.81 15.14 31.86
CA ASP A 420 8.46 15.77 33.00
C ASP A 420 8.65 17.28 32.83
N LEU A 421 8.83 17.77 31.60
CA LEU A 421 8.97 19.15 31.22
C LEU A 421 7.62 19.87 31.01
N ALA A 422 6.56 19.12 30.70
CA ALA A 422 5.27 19.70 30.36
C ALA A 422 4.68 20.58 31.48
N SER A 423 4.29 21.80 31.15
CA SER A 423 3.68 22.74 32.11
C SER A 423 2.23 22.37 32.44
N SER A 424 1.49 21.76 31.52
CA SER A 424 0.13 21.29 31.73
C SER A 424 0.08 19.94 32.43
N PRO A 425 -0.65 19.81 33.57
CA PRO A 425 -0.82 18.52 34.26
C PRO A 425 -1.51 17.46 33.40
N THR A 426 -2.44 17.84 32.52
CA THR A 426 -3.15 16.92 31.63
C THR A 426 -2.24 16.42 30.53
N LEU A 427 -1.37 17.29 29.99
CA LEU A 427 -0.36 16.88 29.01
C LEU A 427 0.65 15.92 29.64
N LYS A 428 1.14 16.24 30.84
CA LYS A 428 2.05 15.36 31.60
C LYS A 428 1.43 13.96 31.78
N ARG A 429 0.17 13.91 32.24
CA ARG A 429 -0.57 12.64 32.40
C ARG A 429 -0.67 11.86 31.10
N LEU A 430 -1.02 12.54 30.00
CA LEU A 430 -1.11 11.91 28.67
C LEU A 430 0.23 11.32 28.25
N LEU A 431 1.31 12.09 28.33
CA LEU A 431 2.63 11.66 27.84
C LEU A 431 3.19 10.48 28.63
N HIS A 432 3.06 10.51 29.97
CA HIS A 432 3.46 9.38 30.81
C HIS A 432 2.59 8.15 30.53
N GLY A 433 1.26 8.33 30.48
CA GLY A 433 0.34 7.22 30.17
C GLY A 433 0.56 6.64 28.78
N LYS A 434 0.89 7.44 27.78
CA LYS A 434 1.19 6.96 26.44
C LYS A 434 2.54 6.20 26.39
N ALA A 435 3.54 6.65 27.14
CA ALA A 435 4.79 5.92 27.29
C ALA A 435 4.56 4.52 27.90
N ASP A 436 3.74 4.45 28.95
CA ASP A 436 3.38 3.18 29.58
C ASP A 436 2.57 2.27 28.60
N ALA A 437 1.67 2.85 27.81
CA ALA A 437 0.90 2.14 26.80
C ALA A 437 1.79 1.53 25.71
N PHE A 438 2.81 2.22 25.25
CA PHE A 438 3.78 1.70 24.28
C PHE A 438 4.51 0.46 24.78
N LEU A 439 4.78 0.39 26.08
CA LEU A 439 5.47 -0.75 26.71
C LEU A 439 4.53 -1.90 27.06
N SER A 440 3.30 -1.60 27.49
CA SER A 440 2.30 -2.57 27.95
C SER A 440 1.43 -3.13 26.83
N ASN A 441 1.30 -2.44 25.71
CA ASN A 441 0.31 -2.69 24.64
C ASN A 441 -1.15 -2.43 25.05
N ASP A 442 -1.38 -1.76 26.17
CA ASP A 442 -2.72 -1.36 26.63
C ASP A 442 -2.86 0.15 26.55
N TYR A 443 -3.71 0.60 25.62
CA TYR A 443 -3.91 2.03 25.31
C TYR A 443 -5.10 2.65 26.03
N TYR A 444 -5.89 1.88 26.78
CA TYR A 444 -7.15 2.34 27.36
C TYR A 444 -7.02 3.62 28.20
N ASP A 445 -6.18 3.60 29.24
CA ASP A 445 -5.99 4.75 30.14
C ASP A 445 -5.35 5.94 29.44
N SER A 446 -4.42 5.70 28.49
CA SER A 446 -3.77 6.76 27.73
C SER A 446 -4.72 7.44 26.74
N ASP A 447 -5.67 6.70 26.18
CA ASP A 447 -6.68 7.27 25.29
C ASP A 447 -7.71 8.09 26.04
N ILE A 448 -8.08 7.69 27.27
CA ILE A 448 -8.87 8.53 28.18
C ILE A 448 -8.12 9.81 28.53
N ALA A 449 -6.83 9.74 28.87
CA ALA A 449 -6.01 10.91 29.15
C ALA A 449 -5.91 11.86 27.93
N TRP A 450 -5.88 11.32 26.72
CA TRP A 450 -5.94 12.08 25.48
C TRP A 450 -7.28 12.82 25.31
N MET A 451 -8.40 12.16 25.59
CA MET A 451 -9.72 12.82 25.54
C MET A 451 -9.84 13.98 26.55
N GLU A 452 -9.21 13.83 27.71
CA GLU A 452 -9.22 14.82 28.80
C GLU A 452 -8.11 15.88 28.66
N LEU A 453 -7.40 15.90 27.54
CA LEU A 453 -6.29 16.85 27.34
C LEU A 453 -6.76 18.31 27.33
N ASP A 454 -6.25 19.10 28.26
CA ASP A 454 -6.39 20.55 28.33
C ASP A 454 -5.01 21.20 28.39
N SER A 455 -4.47 21.52 27.23
CA SER A 455 -3.12 22.07 27.08
C SER A 455 -3.03 22.93 25.83
N LYS A 456 -2.15 23.92 25.87
CA LYS A 456 -1.80 24.73 24.69
C LYS A 456 -1.07 23.92 23.66
N LEU A 457 -0.20 23.01 24.08
CA LEU A 457 0.46 22.03 23.24
C LEU A 457 -0.45 20.79 23.14
N ASP A 458 -0.92 20.50 21.93
CA ASP A 458 -1.79 19.36 21.64
C ASP A 458 -0.98 18.24 20.99
N VAL A 459 -1.14 17.02 21.48
CA VAL A 459 -0.38 15.85 21.05
C VAL A 459 -1.30 14.67 20.85
N THR A 460 -1.27 14.12 19.65
CA THR A 460 -1.84 12.81 19.31
C THR A 460 -0.70 11.95 18.82
N ILE A 461 -0.40 10.83 19.47
CA ILE A 461 0.68 9.93 19.11
C ILE A 461 0.31 8.48 19.50
N GLY A 462 0.33 7.56 18.56
CA GLY A 462 0.00 6.16 18.82
C GLY A 462 -0.57 5.45 17.60
N PRO A 463 -1.07 4.20 17.80
CA PRO A 463 -1.71 3.42 16.75
C PRO A 463 -3.21 3.70 16.72
N TYR A 464 -3.73 4.25 15.62
CA TYR A 464 -5.14 4.66 15.54
C TYR A 464 -5.84 4.20 14.27
N GLU A 465 -5.38 4.56 13.09
CA GLU A 465 -6.10 4.32 11.84
C GLU A 465 -5.88 2.90 11.29
N THR A 466 -6.91 2.33 10.66
CA THR A 466 -6.89 0.95 10.15
C THR A 466 -6.93 0.83 8.63
N TYR A 467 -6.80 1.94 7.91
CA TYR A 467 -6.90 1.97 6.44
C TYR A 467 -5.79 1.19 5.73
N GLU A 468 -4.61 1.05 6.37
CA GLU A 468 -3.48 0.31 5.82
C GLU A 468 -3.74 -1.20 5.77
N ASP A 469 -4.57 -1.73 6.68
CA ASP A 469 -5.07 -3.11 6.65
C ASP A 469 -6.25 -3.23 5.67
N GLY A 470 -5.96 -3.27 4.38
CA GLY A 470 -6.97 -3.50 3.33
C GLY A 470 -7.51 -4.93 3.28
N LEU A 471 -6.94 -5.85 4.08
CA LEU A 471 -7.42 -7.24 4.14
C LEU A 471 -8.67 -7.37 5.00
N PHE A 472 -8.65 -6.82 6.23
CA PHE A 472 -9.76 -6.93 7.19
C PHE A 472 -10.15 -5.59 7.83
N GLY A 473 -9.27 -4.59 7.84
CA GLY A 473 -9.45 -3.36 8.60
C GLY A 473 -9.31 -3.54 10.11
N TYR A 474 -8.52 -4.53 10.58
CA TYR A 474 -8.37 -4.84 11.99
C TYR A 474 -7.18 -4.13 12.64
N LYS A 475 -6.09 -3.90 11.89
CA LYS A 475 -4.80 -3.50 12.44
C LYS A 475 -4.56 -2.02 12.32
N ALA A 476 -4.17 -1.40 13.45
CA ALA A 476 -3.94 0.04 13.52
C ALA A 476 -2.50 0.42 13.17
N THR A 477 -2.35 1.52 12.41
CA THR A 477 -1.06 2.13 12.07
C THR A 477 -0.66 3.18 13.09
N PHE A 478 0.66 3.32 13.30
CA PHE A 478 1.22 4.40 14.11
C PHE A 478 1.26 5.71 13.36
N GLU A 479 0.84 6.76 14.04
CA GLU A 479 0.85 8.12 13.55
C GLU A 479 1.09 9.13 14.69
N ALA A 480 1.45 10.35 14.34
CA ALA A 480 1.57 11.44 15.29
C ALA A 480 1.17 12.77 14.65
N PHE A 481 0.45 13.57 15.43
CA PHE A 481 0.08 14.94 15.12
C PHE A 481 0.41 15.81 16.33
N ILE A 482 1.26 16.81 16.14
CA ILE A 482 1.68 17.74 17.18
C ILE A 482 1.31 19.16 16.73
N GLY A 483 0.59 19.89 17.56
CA GLY A 483 0.14 21.22 17.21
C GLY A 483 -0.04 22.14 18.41
N VAL A 484 -0.41 23.36 18.12
CA VAL A 484 -0.77 24.38 19.13
C VAL A 484 -2.26 24.63 19.05
N ARG A 485 -2.94 24.57 20.20
CA ARG A 485 -4.39 24.80 20.28
C ARG A 485 -4.74 26.25 19.88
N ASP A 486 -5.69 26.35 18.96
CA ASP A 486 -6.38 27.59 18.63
C ASP A 486 -7.63 27.72 19.55
N ASP A 487 -7.46 28.38 20.70
CA ASP A 487 -8.50 28.46 21.73
C ASP A 487 -9.76 29.18 21.23
N LYS A 488 -9.59 30.19 20.36
CA LYS A 488 -10.70 30.95 19.80
C LYS A 488 -11.51 30.08 18.82
N ALA A 489 -10.83 29.40 17.93
CA ALA A 489 -11.49 28.48 16.98
C ALA A 489 -12.11 27.30 17.71
N THR A 490 -11.47 26.77 18.76
CA THR A 490 -12.00 25.69 19.59
C THR A 490 -13.34 26.07 20.24
N GLU A 491 -13.44 27.28 20.83
CA GLU A 491 -14.70 27.75 21.42
C GLU A 491 -15.81 27.90 20.35
N GLN A 492 -15.46 28.39 19.16
CA GLN A 492 -16.43 28.59 18.08
C GLN A 492 -17.06 27.27 17.59
N VAL A 493 -16.36 26.16 17.67
CA VAL A 493 -16.84 24.86 17.16
C VAL A 493 -17.43 23.94 18.24
N LYS A 494 -17.40 24.35 19.50
CA LYS A 494 -17.93 23.57 20.63
C LYS A 494 -19.39 23.14 20.44
N LEU A 495 -20.19 23.99 19.81
CA LEU A 495 -21.61 23.73 19.51
C LEU A 495 -21.83 22.35 18.87
N PHE A 496 -20.98 21.95 17.95
CA PHE A 496 -21.18 20.71 17.19
C PHE A 496 -21.07 19.47 18.07
N GLY A 497 -20.05 19.40 18.92
CA GLY A 497 -19.88 18.29 19.85
C GLY A 497 -21.02 18.20 20.88
N ASP A 498 -21.51 19.35 21.33
CA ASP A 498 -22.63 19.42 22.31
C ASP A 498 -23.97 18.96 21.69
N GLN A 499 -24.12 18.90 20.38
CA GLN A 499 -25.34 18.52 19.69
C GLN A 499 -25.42 17.03 19.29
N LEU A 500 -24.41 16.20 19.58
CA LEU A 500 -24.35 14.80 19.08
C LEU A 500 -25.57 13.98 19.49
N GLN A 501 -26.02 14.07 20.76
CA GLN A 501 -27.21 13.36 21.23
C GLN A 501 -28.48 13.82 20.52
N PHE A 502 -28.58 15.13 20.20
CA PHE A 502 -29.72 15.68 19.48
C PHE A 502 -29.70 15.22 18.02
N LEU A 503 -28.55 15.16 17.40
CA LEU A 503 -28.38 14.61 16.04
C LEU A 503 -28.72 13.12 15.99
N GLU A 504 -28.19 12.30 16.90
CA GLU A 504 -28.46 10.86 16.98
C GLU A 504 -29.97 10.56 17.04
N LYS A 505 -30.70 11.23 17.93
CA LYS A 505 -32.15 11.07 18.09
C LYS A 505 -32.95 11.39 16.84
N ASN A 506 -32.40 12.24 15.95
CA ASN A 506 -33.05 12.72 14.75
C ASN A 506 -32.47 12.11 13.46
N LEU A 507 -31.50 11.21 13.55
CA LEU A 507 -30.92 10.55 12.36
C LEU A 507 -32.03 9.99 11.44
N PRO A 508 -31.87 10.06 10.12
CA PRO A 508 -32.87 9.59 9.16
C PRO A 508 -32.85 8.06 9.03
N MET A 509 -33.12 7.36 10.14
CA MET A 509 -33.18 5.89 10.20
C MET A 509 -34.24 5.45 11.18
N ASP A 510 -34.53 4.14 11.22
CA ASP A 510 -35.48 3.54 12.16
C ASP A 510 -35.02 3.78 13.61
N ASP A 511 -35.98 4.22 14.46
CA ASP A 511 -35.69 4.52 15.87
C ASP A 511 -35.15 3.31 16.65
N ALA A 512 -35.49 2.08 16.21
CA ALA A 512 -34.98 0.86 16.81
C ALA A 512 -33.45 0.68 16.71
N TYR A 513 -32.80 1.42 15.84
CA TYR A 513 -31.35 1.37 15.62
C TYR A 513 -30.59 2.54 16.23
N LYS A 514 -31.29 3.53 16.80
CA LYS A 514 -30.68 4.72 17.41
C LYS A 514 -30.16 4.43 18.81
N SER A 515 -29.06 5.05 19.17
CA SER A 515 -28.52 5.02 20.53
C SER A 515 -29.34 5.90 21.47
N GLU A 516 -29.65 5.37 22.67
CA GLU A 516 -30.36 6.14 23.69
C GLU A 516 -29.48 7.21 24.34
N ASP A 517 -28.19 6.89 24.51
CA ASP A 517 -27.20 7.74 25.20
C ASP A 517 -25.96 7.94 24.34
N VAL A 518 -25.86 9.11 23.70
CA VAL A 518 -24.64 9.55 23.00
C VAL A 518 -24.02 10.69 23.81
N ILE A 519 -22.75 10.56 24.11
CA ILE A 519 -22.01 11.52 24.92
C ILE A 519 -21.52 12.65 24.01
N ALA A 520 -21.63 13.89 24.46
CA ALA A 520 -21.05 15.06 23.77
C ALA A 520 -19.56 14.87 23.56
N ALA A 521 -19.09 15.10 22.31
CA ALA A 521 -17.69 14.97 21.94
C ALA A 521 -16.99 16.34 21.99
N PRO A 522 -15.92 16.50 22.78
CA PRO A 522 -15.07 17.69 22.74
C PRO A 522 -14.42 17.82 21.37
N ILE A 523 -14.32 19.05 20.88
CA ILE A 523 -13.62 19.38 19.63
C ILE A 523 -12.48 20.31 19.95
N ARG A 524 -11.27 19.93 19.57
CA ARG A 524 -10.08 20.79 19.67
C ARG A 524 -9.66 21.22 18.27
N VAL A 525 -9.44 22.51 18.08
CA VAL A 525 -8.88 23.06 16.85
C VAL A 525 -7.42 23.40 17.09
N ILE A 526 -6.54 22.87 16.25
CA ILE A 526 -5.10 23.09 16.37
C ILE A 526 -4.50 23.66 15.08
N GLN A 527 -3.38 24.34 15.25
CA GLN A 527 -2.45 24.68 14.18
C GLN A 527 -1.34 23.62 14.18
N LEU A 528 -1.27 22.81 13.13
CA LEU A 528 -0.32 21.70 13.03
C LEU A 528 1.12 22.23 12.96
N LEU A 529 2.00 21.69 13.81
CA LEU A 529 3.44 21.97 13.84
C LEU A 529 4.28 20.83 13.23
N TYR A 530 3.82 19.60 13.37
CA TYR A 530 4.52 18.41 12.89
C TYR A 530 3.57 17.21 12.82
N ASN A 531 3.76 16.36 11.82
CA ASN A 531 3.11 15.06 11.73
C ASN A 531 4.08 13.99 11.23
N SER A 532 3.75 12.72 11.50
CA SER A 532 4.56 11.58 11.10
C SER A 532 3.78 10.27 11.19
N GLY A 533 4.40 9.17 10.77
CA GLY A 533 3.76 7.86 10.70
C GLY A 533 2.83 7.75 9.50
N ASP A 534 1.61 7.26 9.68
CA ASP A 534 0.62 7.09 8.61
C ASP A 534 0.01 8.43 8.15
N VAL A 535 0.84 9.26 7.57
CA VAL A 535 0.48 10.55 6.96
C VAL A 535 0.92 10.60 5.50
N LYS A 536 0.92 9.44 4.82
CA LYS A 536 1.30 9.28 3.42
C LYS A 536 0.23 9.82 2.47
N GLY A 537 0.67 10.26 1.28
CA GLY A 537 -0.23 10.70 0.22
C GLY A 537 -1.12 11.86 0.66
N PRO A 538 -2.46 11.75 0.52
CA PRO A 538 -3.40 12.79 0.96
C PRO A 538 -3.30 13.06 2.46
N GLN A 539 -3.16 14.35 2.81
CA GLN A 539 -2.95 14.79 4.19
C GLN A 539 -4.27 14.84 4.98
N THR A 540 -4.24 14.39 6.22
CA THR A 540 -5.34 14.45 7.18
C THR A 540 -5.71 15.90 7.50
N VAL A 541 -7.01 16.20 7.55
CA VAL A 541 -7.55 17.53 7.94
C VAL A 541 -8.17 17.53 9.32
N ALA A 542 -8.64 16.37 9.78
CA ALA A 542 -9.26 16.15 11.07
C ALA A 542 -9.25 14.67 11.42
N PHE A 543 -9.50 14.33 12.66
CA PHE A 543 -9.72 12.96 13.11
C PHE A 543 -10.58 12.89 14.36
N ASN A 544 -11.26 11.77 14.54
CA ASN A 544 -12.14 11.48 15.66
C ASN A 544 -11.70 10.19 16.35
N LEU A 545 -11.29 10.28 17.59
CA LEU A 545 -10.71 9.17 18.36
C LEU A 545 -11.30 9.11 19.78
N PRO A 546 -11.11 8.02 20.50
CA PRO A 546 -10.46 6.76 20.14
C PRO A 546 -11.35 5.83 19.32
N ASN A 547 -10.76 4.73 18.81
CA ASN A 547 -11.48 3.66 18.12
C ASN A 547 -11.83 2.48 19.03
N ASP A 548 -11.43 2.50 20.30
CA ASP A 548 -11.75 1.47 21.28
C ASP A 548 -13.23 1.54 21.68
N GLU A 549 -14.02 0.57 21.26
CA GLU A 549 -15.46 0.49 21.52
C GLU A 549 -15.82 0.57 23.01
N ARG A 550 -14.95 0.11 23.91
CA ARG A 550 -15.16 0.22 25.35
C ARG A 550 -15.17 1.68 25.80
N ILE A 551 -14.27 2.48 25.24
CA ILE A 551 -14.19 3.92 25.53
C ILE A 551 -15.32 4.66 24.84
N VAL A 552 -15.58 4.35 23.56
CA VAL A 552 -16.66 4.99 22.79
C VAL A 552 -18.01 4.82 23.47
N ASN A 553 -18.33 3.62 23.95
CA ASN A 553 -19.58 3.33 24.63
C ASN A 553 -19.70 4.00 26.02
N ASP A 554 -18.59 4.18 26.75
CA ASP A 554 -18.57 4.70 28.11
C ASP A 554 -18.34 6.21 28.17
N ARG A 555 -17.51 6.73 27.27
CA ARG A 555 -17.01 8.11 27.30
C ARG A 555 -17.24 8.91 26.01
N GLY A 556 -17.71 8.27 24.94
CA GLY A 556 -17.82 8.87 23.61
C GLY A 556 -16.45 9.02 22.94
N THR A 557 -16.34 10.02 22.07
CA THR A 557 -15.13 10.33 21.30
C THR A 557 -14.70 11.77 21.49
N SER A 558 -13.54 12.13 20.95
CA SER A 558 -13.02 13.50 20.91
C SER A 558 -12.43 13.78 19.53
N MET A 559 -12.60 15.01 19.04
CA MET A 559 -12.21 15.41 17.71
C MET A 559 -11.06 16.42 17.73
N VAL A 560 -10.17 16.31 16.75
CA VAL A 560 -9.12 17.30 16.50
C VAL A 560 -9.21 17.77 15.05
N MET A 561 -9.27 19.09 14.87
CA MET A 561 -9.33 19.76 13.57
C MET A 561 -7.99 20.44 13.28
N LEU A 562 -7.39 20.16 12.12
CA LEU A 562 -6.11 20.74 11.67
C LEU A 562 -6.40 21.98 10.81
N LYS A 563 -6.54 23.15 11.44
CA LYS A 563 -7.05 24.35 10.78
C LYS A 563 -6.13 24.86 9.67
N ASN A 564 -4.81 24.97 9.94
CA ASN A 564 -3.87 25.45 8.93
C ASN A 564 -3.72 24.50 7.72
N VAL A 565 -3.90 23.19 7.94
CA VAL A 565 -3.99 22.19 6.85
C VAL A 565 -5.27 22.41 6.04
N SER A 566 -6.41 22.58 6.71
CA SER A 566 -7.70 22.83 6.06
C SER A 566 -7.69 24.11 5.22
N GLU A 567 -7.11 25.20 5.77
CA GLU A 567 -6.95 26.49 5.06
C GLU A 567 -6.06 26.34 3.81
N ALA A 568 -4.95 25.60 3.92
CA ALA A 568 -4.06 25.32 2.80
C ALA A 568 -4.76 24.54 1.69
N LYS A 569 -5.47 23.47 2.04
CA LYS A 569 -6.22 22.65 1.08
C LYS A 569 -7.38 23.42 0.42
N PHE A 570 -8.09 24.22 1.18
CA PHE A 570 -9.13 25.05 0.63
C PHE A 570 -8.59 25.99 -0.46
N LYS A 571 -7.52 26.71 -0.12
CA LYS A 571 -6.90 27.70 -1.02
C LYS A 571 -6.24 27.09 -2.25
N LEU A 572 -5.47 26.02 -2.06
CA LEU A 572 -4.63 25.46 -3.12
C LEU A 572 -5.36 24.42 -3.98
N ILE A 573 -6.45 23.85 -3.48
CA ILE A 573 -7.13 22.72 -4.14
C ILE A 573 -8.61 23.03 -4.38
N LEU A 574 -9.38 23.34 -3.33
CA LEU A 574 -10.85 23.44 -3.47
C LEU A 574 -11.28 24.67 -4.29
N GLN A 575 -10.66 25.82 -4.08
CA GLN A 575 -10.94 27.03 -4.87
C GLN A 575 -10.61 26.82 -6.36
N PRO A 576 -9.43 26.30 -6.74
CA PRO A 576 -9.15 25.94 -8.13
C PRO A 576 -10.12 24.90 -8.72
N ILE A 577 -10.52 23.89 -7.97
CA ILE A 577 -11.55 22.92 -8.39
C ILE A 577 -12.87 23.64 -8.69
N ALA A 578 -13.31 24.51 -7.80
CA ALA A 578 -14.54 25.29 -8.01
C ALA A 578 -14.48 26.14 -9.28
N ALA A 579 -13.33 26.74 -9.56
CA ALA A 579 -13.13 27.55 -10.78
C ALA A 579 -13.25 26.72 -12.07
N VAL A 580 -12.93 25.42 -12.03
CA VAL A 580 -12.94 24.53 -13.20
C VAL A 580 -14.25 23.74 -13.31
N CYS A 581 -14.75 23.19 -12.21
CA CYS A 581 -15.82 22.20 -12.22
C CYS A 581 -17.19 22.76 -11.87
N ILE A 582 -17.28 23.88 -11.14
CA ILE A 582 -18.57 24.44 -10.69
C ILE A 582 -19.06 25.52 -11.65
N SER A 583 -20.38 25.51 -11.92
CA SER A 583 -21.02 26.49 -12.77
C SER A 583 -20.78 27.94 -12.30
N LYS A 584 -20.65 28.86 -13.22
CA LYS A 584 -20.33 30.27 -12.92
C LYS A 584 -21.29 30.88 -11.91
N GLU A 585 -22.58 30.51 -12.00
CA GLU A 585 -23.67 31.04 -11.17
C GLU A 585 -23.59 30.55 -9.71
N GLN A 586 -22.94 29.40 -9.48
CA GLN A 586 -22.84 28.81 -8.14
C GLN A 586 -21.42 28.85 -7.55
N ARG A 587 -20.43 29.22 -8.32
CA ARG A 587 -19.02 29.20 -7.91
C ARG A 587 -18.74 30.06 -6.66
N GLU A 588 -19.45 31.16 -6.51
CA GLU A 588 -19.33 32.06 -5.36
C GLU A 588 -19.80 31.44 -4.03
N PHE A 589 -20.59 30.35 -4.08
CA PHE A 589 -21.03 29.63 -2.90
C PHE A 589 -19.97 28.69 -2.32
N VAL A 590 -18.86 28.44 -3.03
CA VAL A 590 -17.76 27.65 -2.47
C VAL A 590 -16.94 28.52 -1.52
N ASP A 591 -17.07 28.28 -0.23
CA ASP A 591 -16.42 29.05 0.82
C ASP A 591 -15.78 28.19 1.92
N PHE A 592 -14.83 28.78 2.62
CA PHE A 592 -14.06 28.07 3.66
C PHE A 592 -14.92 27.66 4.85
N ASP A 593 -15.82 28.51 5.30
CA ASP A 593 -16.64 28.22 6.50
C ASP A 593 -17.53 26.99 6.24
N SER A 594 -18.13 26.89 5.04
CA SER A 594 -18.91 25.72 4.65
C SER A 594 -18.07 24.44 4.54
N PHE A 595 -16.88 24.53 3.96
CA PHE A 595 -15.95 23.42 3.87
C PHE A 595 -15.50 22.96 5.26
N PHE A 596 -15.08 23.88 6.10
CA PHE A 596 -14.59 23.59 7.45
C PHE A 596 -15.71 23.06 8.35
N THR A 597 -16.90 23.66 8.29
CA THR A 597 -18.07 23.24 9.07
C THR A 597 -18.57 21.86 8.66
N HIS A 598 -18.55 21.55 7.34
CA HIS A 598 -18.89 20.19 6.87
C HIS A 598 -17.86 19.16 7.38
N THR A 599 -16.57 19.48 7.37
CA THR A 599 -15.53 18.59 7.94
C THR A 599 -15.80 18.33 9.44
N ILE A 600 -16.20 19.34 10.21
CA ILE A 600 -16.60 19.16 11.62
C ILE A 600 -17.79 18.19 11.73
N CYS A 601 -18.83 18.41 10.91
CA CYS A 601 -19.99 17.52 10.91
C CYS A 601 -19.64 16.08 10.47
N HIS A 602 -18.72 15.92 9.52
CA HIS A 602 -18.19 14.62 9.12
C HIS A 602 -17.58 13.89 10.34
N GLU A 603 -16.67 14.54 11.06
CA GLU A 603 -16.06 13.95 12.25
C GLU A 603 -17.09 13.66 13.35
N CYS A 604 -18.04 14.56 13.55
CA CYS A 604 -19.18 14.32 14.45
C CYS A 604 -19.95 13.07 14.09
N CYS A 605 -20.15 12.86 12.78
CA CYS A 605 -20.93 11.74 12.28
C CYS A 605 -20.18 10.39 12.30
N HIS A 606 -18.87 10.39 12.53
CA HIS A 606 -18.17 9.18 12.97
C HIS A 606 -18.58 8.76 14.40
N GLY A 607 -18.90 9.70 15.26
CA GLY A 607 -19.29 9.45 16.65
C GLY A 607 -20.76 9.05 16.86
N ILE A 608 -21.61 9.13 15.84
CA ILE A 608 -23.03 8.80 15.90
C ILE A 608 -23.43 7.78 14.82
N GLY A 609 -24.64 7.23 14.99
CA GLY A 609 -25.14 6.14 14.16
C GLY A 609 -24.69 4.75 14.65
N PRO A 610 -24.88 3.70 13.84
CA PRO A 610 -24.60 2.34 14.25
C PRO A 610 -23.12 2.05 14.45
N HIS A 611 -22.73 1.57 15.62
CA HIS A 611 -21.38 1.05 15.94
C HIS A 611 -21.46 -0.39 16.43
N THR A 612 -21.97 -0.58 17.65
CA THR A 612 -22.33 -1.89 18.18
C THR A 612 -23.73 -2.23 17.71
N ILE A 613 -23.90 -3.36 17.07
CA ILE A 613 -25.15 -3.77 16.45
C ILE A 613 -25.62 -5.13 16.96
N LYS A 614 -26.92 -5.38 16.89
CA LYS A 614 -27.53 -6.66 17.21
C LYS A 614 -27.95 -7.37 15.94
N LEU A 615 -27.31 -8.48 15.65
CA LEU A 615 -27.60 -9.30 14.48
C LEU A 615 -28.96 -10.00 14.59
N PRO A 616 -29.58 -10.45 13.46
CA PRO A 616 -30.86 -11.16 13.47
C PRO A 616 -30.91 -12.40 14.37
N ASN A 617 -29.75 -13.05 14.60
CA ASN A 617 -29.65 -14.20 15.52
C ASN A 617 -29.54 -13.81 17.02
N GLY A 618 -29.63 -12.50 17.32
CA GLY A 618 -29.56 -11.96 18.68
C GLY A 618 -28.14 -11.74 19.21
N LYS A 619 -27.10 -12.12 18.46
CA LYS A 619 -25.68 -11.90 18.83
C LYS A 619 -25.32 -10.42 18.67
N GLN A 620 -24.58 -9.88 19.64
CA GLN A 620 -23.95 -8.56 19.48
C GLN A 620 -22.71 -8.66 18.60
N SER A 621 -22.52 -7.67 17.73
CA SER A 621 -21.35 -7.50 16.85
C SER A 621 -21.08 -6.02 16.65
N THR A 622 -20.09 -5.68 15.83
CA THR A 622 -19.84 -4.30 15.42
C THR A 622 -19.97 -4.17 13.90
N VAL A 623 -20.30 -2.98 13.42
CA VAL A 623 -20.37 -2.70 11.98
C VAL A 623 -19.06 -3.08 11.29
N ARG A 624 -17.93 -2.74 11.89
CA ARG A 624 -16.58 -3.05 11.37
C ARG A 624 -16.36 -4.56 11.19
N LEU A 625 -16.73 -5.36 12.17
CA LEU A 625 -16.58 -6.82 12.11
C LEU A 625 -17.46 -7.46 11.05
N GLU A 626 -18.68 -6.94 10.87
CA GLU A 626 -19.62 -7.51 9.88
C GLU A 626 -19.31 -7.07 8.44
N LEU A 627 -18.89 -5.83 8.22
CA LEU A 627 -18.62 -5.31 6.90
C LEU A 627 -17.17 -5.56 6.41
N GLN A 628 -16.21 -5.81 7.33
CA GLN A 628 -14.81 -6.12 7.05
C GLN A 628 -14.18 -5.12 6.05
N GLU A 629 -13.66 -5.59 4.91
CA GLU A 629 -13.02 -4.78 3.86
C GLU A 629 -13.91 -3.69 3.24
N LEU A 630 -15.22 -3.78 3.42
CA LEU A 630 -16.18 -2.79 2.92
C LEU A 630 -16.44 -1.68 3.94
N HIS A 631 -16.01 -1.86 5.19
CA HIS A 631 -16.33 -0.96 6.28
C HIS A 631 -15.80 0.44 6.05
N SER A 632 -14.49 0.59 5.81
CA SER A 632 -13.85 1.92 5.75
C SER A 632 -14.49 2.84 4.70
N ALA A 633 -14.68 2.36 3.47
CA ALA A 633 -15.29 3.15 2.41
C ALA A 633 -16.75 3.54 2.71
N LEU A 634 -17.52 2.64 3.34
CA LEU A 634 -18.91 2.91 3.69
C LEU A 634 -19.02 3.83 4.91
N GLU A 635 -18.08 3.73 5.84
CA GLU A 635 -18.00 4.62 7.02
C GLU A 635 -17.65 6.05 6.61
N GLU A 636 -16.69 6.24 5.69
CA GLU A 636 -16.39 7.56 5.13
C GLU A 636 -17.59 8.14 4.37
N ALA A 637 -18.27 7.33 3.56
CA ALA A 637 -19.49 7.75 2.89
C ALA A 637 -20.59 8.13 3.89
N LYS A 638 -20.74 7.38 5.00
CA LYS A 638 -21.69 7.70 6.07
C LYS A 638 -21.34 9.04 6.74
N ALA A 639 -20.09 9.21 7.15
CA ALA A 639 -19.64 10.43 7.82
C ALA A 639 -19.87 11.68 6.97
N ASP A 640 -19.52 11.61 5.68
CA ASP A 640 -19.72 12.71 4.74
C ASP A 640 -21.20 13.05 4.50
N ILE A 641 -22.01 12.06 4.12
CA ILE A 641 -23.40 12.33 3.70
C ILE A 641 -24.31 12.64 4.89
N VAL A 642 -24.12 11.92 6.01
CA VAL A 642 -24.83 12.22 7.26
C VAL A 642 -24.34 13.53 7.86
N GLY A 643 -23.05 13.87 7.70
CA GLY A 643 -22.50 15.17 8.05
C GLY A 643 -23.17 16.33 7.29
N LEU A 644 -23.41 16.13 6.01
CA LEU A 644 -24.15 17.11 5.19
C LEU A 644 -25.63 17.22 5.61
N TRP A 645 -26.27 16.10 5.93
CA TRP A 645 -27.62 16.08 6.50
C TRP A 645 -27.64 16.78 7.88
N ALA A 646 -26.68 16.49 8.75
CA ALA A 646 -26.59 17.08 10.09
C ALA A 646 -26.42 18.60 10.03
N LEU A 647 -25.57 19.09 9.13
CA LEU A 647 -25.36 20.51 8.91
C LEU A 647 -26.68 21.22 8.54
N LYS A 648 -27.43 20.66 7.59
CA LYS A 648 -28.75 21.18 7.20
C LYS A 648 -29.74 21.13 8.37
N PHE A 649 -29.78 20.03 9.11
CA PHE A 649 -30.62 19.87 10.29
C PHE A 649 -30.36 20.95 11.36
N LEU A 650 -29.09 21.23 11.67
CA LEU A 650 -28.71 22.27 12.61
C LEU A 650 -29.09 23.68 12.13
N ILE A 651 -29.00 23.94 10.83
CA ILE A 651 -29.48 25.22 10.23
C ILE A 651 -31.00 25.36 10.39
N ASP A 652 -31.78 24.29 10.14
CA ASP A 652 -33.24 24.30 10.27
C ASP A 652 -33.70 24.48 11.72
N LYS A 653 -32.89 24.07 12.68
CA LYS A 653 -33.08 24.31 14.11
C LYS A 653 -32.59 25.69 14.57
N GLU A 654 -32.16 26.55 13.64
CA GLU A 654 -31.66 27.90 13.89
C GLU A 654 -30.40 27.94 14.79
N LEU A 655 -29.66 26.81 14.87
CA LEU A 655 -28.37 26.72 15.58
C LEU A 655 -27.21 27.22 14.74
N LEU A 656 -27.37 27.25 13.41
CA LEU A 656 -26.41 27.76 12.44
C LEU A 656 -27.08 28.75 11.49
N PRO A 657 -26.29 29.65 10.87
CA PRO A 657 -26.82 30.67 9.94
C PRO A 657 -27.49 30.07 8.69
N LYS A 658 -28.66 30.59 8.32
CA LYS A 658 -29.38 30.18 7.09
C LYS A 658 -28.59 30.48 5.81
N SER A 659 -27.64 31.40 5.86
CA SER A 659 -26.73 31.71 4.74
C SER A 659 -25.89 30.54 4.29
N LEU A 660 -25.64 29.54 5.15
CA LEU A 660 -24.86 28.33 4.82
C LEU A 660 -25.60 27.33 3.93
N VAL A 661 -26.94 27.40 3.79
CA VAL A 661 -27.72 26.35 3.10
C VAL A 661 -27.24 26.10 1.66
N LYS A 662 -26.98 27.15 0.89
CA LYS A 662 -26.50 26.99 -0.49
C LYS A 662 -25.02 26.66 -0.55
N SER A 663 -24.22 27.36 0.25
CA SER A 663 -22.77 27.19 0.24
C SER A 663 -22.32 25.82 0.73
N MET A 664 -23.00 25.21 1.71
CA MET A 664 -22.66 23.87 2.17
C MET A 664 -22.81 22.80 1.06
N TYR A 665 -23.90 22.85 0.27
CA TYR A 665 -24.12 21.87 -0.81
C TYR A 665 -23.17 22.08 -2.00
N VAL A 666 -22.90 23.34 -2.36
CA VAL A 666 -22.00 23.63 -3.48
C VAL A 666 -20.54 23.37 -3.09
N SER A 667 -20.14 23.71 -1.85
CA SER A 667 -18.81 23.34 -1.33
C SER A 667 -18.63 21.83 -1.24
N PHE A 668 -19.67 21.09 -0.86
CA PHE A 668 -19.66 19.63 -0.85
C PHE A 668 -19.48 19.05 -2.26
N LEU A 669 -20.21 19.55 -3.25
CA LEU A 669 -20.05 19.15 -4.66
C LEU A 669 -18.61 19.38 -5.14
N ALA A 670 -18.01 20.53 -4.85
CA ALA A 670 -16.60 20.80 -5.17
C ALA A 670 -15.66 19.81 -4.43
N GLY A 671 -15.97 19.51 -3.15
CA GLY A 671 -15.27 18.53 -2.33
C GLY A 671 -15.29 17.11 -2.90
N CYS A 672 -16.38 16.71 -3.59
CA CYS A 672 -16.45 15.43 -4.29
C CYS A 672 -15.32 15.28 -5.30
N PHE A 673 -15.07 16.29 -6.14
CA PHE A 673 -13.98 16.26 -7.11
C PHE A 673 -12.61 16.26 -6.44
N ARG A 674 -12.47 16.85 -5.26
CA ARG A 674 -11.21 16.77 -4.48
C ARG A 674 -10.92 15.35 -4.04
N SER A 675 -11.85 14.73 -3.33
CA SER A 675 -11.63 13.44 -2.67
C SER A 675 -11.58 12.25 -3.65
N ILE A 676 -12.38 12.27 -4.73
CA ILE A 676 -12.35 11.22 -5.76
C ILE A 676 -10.97 11.12 -6.44
N ARG A 677 -10.20 12.21 -6.49
CA ARG A 677 -8.84 12.22 -7.04
C ARG A 677 -7.83 11.41 -6.22
N PHE A 678 -8.16 11.04 -4.99
CA PHE A 678 -7.35 10.12 -4.19
C PHE A 678 -7.38 8.68 -4.71
N GLY A 679 -8.31 8.38 -5.62
CA GLY A 679 -8.48 7.07 -6.22
C GLY A 679 -9.54 6.23 -5.51
N LEU A 680 -10.01 5.20 -6.21
CA LEU A 680 -11.05 4.30 -5.69
C LEU A 680 -10.49 3.16 -4.79
N GLU A 681 -9.17 3.06 -4.68
CA GLU A 681 -8.51 2.16 -3.71
C GLU A 681 -8.40 2.79 -2.32
N GLU A 682 -8.60 4.11 -2.22
CA GLU A 682 -8.59 4.86 -0.98
C GLU A 682 -10.02 5.05 -0.46
N ALA A 683 -10.23 4.90 0.85
CA ALA A 683 -11.57 4.86 1.46
C ALA A 683 -12.39 6.13 1.20
N HIS A 684 -11.80 7.31 1.35
CA HIS A 684 -12.48 8.59 1.10
C HIS A 684 -12.82 8.77 -0.38
N GLY A 685 -11.89 8.46 -1.29
CA GLY A 685 -12.14 8.54 -2.73
C GLY A 685 -13.26 7.61 -3.18
N LYS A 686 -13.27 6.39 -2.66
CA LYS A 686 -14.29 5.37 -2.91
C LYS A 686 -15.65 5.76 -2.36
N GLY A 687 -15.69 6.23 -1.11
CA GLY A 687 -16.91 6.72 -0.45
C GLY A 687 -17.48 7.96 -1.15
N GLN A 688 -16.60 8.88 -1.57
CA GLN A 688 -17.03 10.11 -2.25
C GLN A 688 -17.56 9.84 -3.66
N ALA A 689 -17.00 8.87 -4.39
CA ALA A 689 -17.52 8.45 -5.69
C ALA A 689 -18.95 7.87 -5.56
N LEU A 690 -19.20 7.07 -4.50
CA LEU A 690 -20.54 6.58 -4.18
C LEU A 690 -21.52 7.74 -4.03
N GLN A 691 -21.17 8.71 -3.23
CA GLN A 691 -22.03 9.87 -2.93
C GLN A 691 -22.29 10.72 -4.18
N PHE A 692 -21.24 11.06 -4.93
CA PHE A 692 -21.39 11.83 -6.16
C PHE A 692 -22.30 11.13 -7.17
N ASN A 693 -22.07 9.86 -7.46
CA ASN A 693 -22.84 9.13 -8.46
C ASN A 693 -24.30 8.93 -8.02
N TYR A 694 -24.55 8.69 -6.74
CA TYR A 694 -25.91 8.61 -6.20
C TYR A 694 -26.67 9.93 -6.32
N LEU A 695 -26.04 11.04 -5.90
CA LEU A 695 -26.62 12.38 -5.98
C LEU A 695 -26.84 12.83 -7.43
N PHE A 696 -25.93 12.46 -8.32
CA PHE A 696 -26.02 12.75 -9.75
C PHE A 696 -27.16 11.94 -10.43
N GLU A 697 -27.22 10.63 -10.19
CA GLU A 697 -28.29 9.77 -10.74
C GLU A 697 -29.70 10.24 -10.31
N ASN A 698 -29.83 10.72 -9.07
CA ASN A 698 -31.09 11.21 -8.52
C ASN A 698 -31.38 12.71 -8.81
N GLY A 699 -30.54 13.35 -9.61
CA GLY A 699 -30.74 14.72 -10.11
C GLY A 699 -30.50 15.81 -9.06
N ALA A 700 -29.82 15.52 -7.97
CA ALA A 700 -29.35 16.51 -7.00
C ALA A 700 -28.13 17.29 -7.53
N PHE A 701 -27.29 16.64 -8.32
CA PHE A 701 -26.24 17.28 -9.11
C PHE A 701 -26.60 17.30 -10.58
N VAL A 702 -26.28 18.38 -11.28
CA VAL A 702 -26.63 18.61 -12.68
C VAL A 702 -25.36 18.94 -13.47
N LEU A 703 -25.17 18.24 -14.58
CA LEU A 703 -24.11 18.52 -15.56
C LEU A 703 -24.65 19.46 -16.65
N HIS A 704 -23.93 20.54 -16.91
CA HIS A 704 -24.26 21.54 -17.94
C HIS A 704 -23.54 21.24 -19.26
N PRO A 705 -24.02 21.82 -20.39
CA PRO A 705 -23.38 21.65 -21.71
C PRO A 705 -21.93 22.14 -21.79
N ASP A 706 -21.53 23.09 -20.92
CA ASP A 706 -20.14 23.57 -20.77
C ASP A 706 -19.28 22.66 -19.90
N GLU A 707 -19.84 21.49 -19.53
CA GLU A 707 -19.25 20.45 -18.70
C GLU A 707 -18.90 20.93 -17.27
N THR A 708 -19.59 21.95 -16.77
CA THR A 708 -19.60 22.34 -15.37
C THR A 708 -20.76 21.71 -14.62
N PHE A 709 -20.67 21.67 -13.30
CA PHE A 709 -21.72 21.09 -12.45
C PHE A 709 -22.38 22.14 -11.57
N SER A 710 -23.63 21.89 -11.24
CA SER A 710 -24.37 22.67 -10.25
C SER A 710 -25.18 21.78 -9.33
N VAL A 711 -25.61 22.35 -8.21
CA VAL A 711 -26.54 21.73 -7.25
C VAL A 711 -27.97 22.12 -7.63
N ASN A 712 -28.86 21.15 -7.72
CA ASN A 712 -30.30 21.38 -7.78
C ASN A 712 -30.82 21.50 -6.34
N PHE A 713 -31.03 22.74 -5.88
CA PHE A 713 -31.45 23.05 -4.51
C PHE A 713 -32.84 22.49 -4.14
N ASP A 714 -33.71 22.22 -5.12
CA ASP A 714 -35.05 21.66 -4.88
C ASP A 714 -35.02 20.15 -4.59
N LYS A 715 -33.92 19.45 -4.98
CA LYS A 715 -33.79 18.00 -4.85
C LYS A 715 -32.74 17.54 -3.85
N VAL A 716 -31.68 18.32 -3.70
CA VAL A 716 -30.46 17.87 -2.97
C VAL A 716 -30.76 17.42 -1.55
N GLU A 717 -31.60 18.16 -0.81
CA GLU A 717 -31.93 17.84 0.57
C GLU A 717 -32.57 16.45 0.71
N GLY A 718 -33.59 16.15 -0.10
CA GLY A 718 -34.28 14.86 -0.06
C GLY A 718 -33.39 13.69 -0.51
N VAL A 719 -32.48 13.93 -1.49
CA VAL A 719 -31.55 12.89 -1.96
C VAL A 719 -30.45 12.62 -0.94
N VAL A 720 -29.94 13.64 -0.25
CA VAL A 720 -28.99 13.51 0.86
C VAL A 720 -29.60 12.69 2.00
N GLU A 721 -30.86 13.00 2.38
CA GLU A 721 -31.57 12.22 3.42
C GLU A 721 -31.78 10.77 2.99
N SER A 722 -32.13 10.53 1.72
CA SER A 722 -32.35 9.18 1.19
C SER A 722 -31.07 8.34 1.26
N LEU A 723 -29.94 8.86 0.81
CA LEU A 723 -28.66 8.16 0.87
C LEU A 723 -28.21 7.94 2.31
N SER A 724 -28.38 8.94 3.18
CA SER A 724 -28.07 8.83 4.61
C SER A 724 -28.86 7.68 5.24
N ARG A 725 -30.16 7.58 4.98
CA ARG A 725 -31.03 6.50 5.46
C ARG A 725 -30.59 5.13 4.97
N GLU A 726 -30.22 5.02 3.70
CA GLU A 726 -29.78 3.77 3.09
C GLU A 726 -28.48 3.26 3.74
N ILE A 727 -27.45 4.11 3.84
CA ILE A 727 -26.17 3.74 4.43
C ILE A 727 -26.31 3.39 5.92
N LEU A 728 -27.00 4.22 6.69
CA LEU A 728 -27.25 3.96 8.12
C LEU A 728 -28.00 2.63 8.34
N THR A 729 -28.96 2.29 7.48
CA THR A 729 -29.69 1.04 7.56
C THR A 729 -28.80 -0.18 7.26
N ILE A 730 -27.93 -0.08 6.25
CA ILE A 730 -26.96 -1.11 5.91
C ILE A 730 -26.03 -1.38 7.10
N GLN A 731 -25.52 -0.33 7.72
CA GLN A 731 -24.65 -0.44 8.89
C GLN A 731 -25.39 -1.02 10.09
N ALA A 732 -26.58 -0.53 10.41
CA ALA A 732 -27.39 -1.01 11.54
C ALA A 732 -27.71 -2.50 11.47
N ARG A 733 -27.83 -3.05 10.26
CA ARG A 733 -28.09 -4.47 10.01
C ARG A 733 -26.84 -5.31 9.87
N GLY A 734 -25.66 -4.68 9.74
CA GLY A 734 -24.42 -5.39 9.40
C GLY A 734 -24.52 -6.10 8.05
N ASP A 735 -25.26 -5.54 7.09
CA ASP A 735 -25.59 -6.18 5.82
C ASP A 735 -24.46 -6.02 4.80
N LYS A 736 -23.47 -6.92 4.88
CA LYS A 736 -22.32 -6.94 3.97
C LYS A 736 -22.71 -7.09 2.49
N ASN A 737 -23.83 -7.78 2.19
CA ASN A 737 -24.29 -7.95 0.81
C ASN A 737 -24.81 -6.63 0.23
N MET A 738 -25.65 -5.92 0.98
CA MET A 738 -26.14 -4.60 0.54
C MET A 738 -25.01 -3.59 0.49
N ALA A 739 -24.06 -3.61 1.43
CA ALA A 739 -22.84 -2.80 1.37
C ALA A 739 -22.06 -3.04 0.07
N ARG A 740 -21.91 -4.31 -0.33
CA ARG A 740 -21.24 -4.67 -1.60
C ARG A 740 -22.01 -4.14 -2.81
N ILE A 741 -23.32 -4.30 -2.83
CA ILE A 741 -24.18 -3.87 -3.95
C ILE A 741 -24.10 -2.36 -4.15
N ILE A 742 -24.24 -1.56 -3.09
CA ILE A 742 -24.21 -0.10 -3.19
C ILE A 742 -22.82 0.41 -3.62
N LEU A 743 -21.74 -0.17 -3.06
CA LEU A 743 -20.38 0.15 -3.45
C LEU A 743 -20.08 -0.24 -4.90
N GLN A 744 -20.47 -1.44 -5.33
CA GLN A 744 -20.28 -1.87 -6.72
C GLN A 744 -21.05 -1.02 -7.72
N LYS A 745 -22.25 -0.56 -7.37
CA LYS A 745 -23.06 0.28 -8.25
C LYS A 745 -22.52 1.71 -8.35
N TYR A 746 -22.14 2.31 -7.24
CA TYR A 746 -21.89 3.74 -7.18
C TYR A 746 -20.43 4.14 -6.97
N SER A 747 -19.59 3.29 -6.36
CA SER A 747 -18.16 3.58 -6.21
C SER A 747 -17.38 3.25 -7.48
N VAL A 748 -17.78 3.89 -8.58
CA VAL A 748 -17.23 3.67 -9.92
C VAL A 748 -16.83 4.97 -10.57
N MET A 749 -15.82 4.93 -11.42
CA MET A 749 -15.38 6.09 -12.20
C MET A 749 -16.25 6.27 -13.44
N THR A 750 -17.36 6.99 -13.28
CA THR A 750 -18.31 7.30 -14.39
C THR A 750 -17.71 8.30 -15.40
N GLN A 751 -18.28 8.36 -16.61
CA GLN A 751 -17.76 9.26 -17.64
C GLN A 751 -17.77 10.74 -17.22
N PRO A 752 -18.84 11.28 -16.58
CA PRO A 752 -18.80 12.66 -16.08
C PRO A 752 -17.68 12.94 -15.08
N LEU A 753 -17.37 11.97 -14.20
CA LEU A 753 -16.23 12.09 -13.28
C LEU A 753 -14.90 12.08 -14.03
N LYS A 754 -14.69 11.13 -14.95
CA LYS A 754 -13.46 11.07 -15.77
C LYS A 754 -13.18 12.38 -16.50
N ASP A 755 -14.22 12.97 -17.10
CA ASP A 755 -14.09 14.22 -17.86
C ASP A 755 -13.76 15.40 -16.94
N ALA A 756 -14.41 15.50 -15.78
CA ALA A 756 -14.10 16.52 -14.77
C ALA A 756 -12.65 16.37 -14.24
N LEU A 757 -12.24 15.17 -13.87
CA LEU A 757 -10.88 14.91 -13.34
C LEU A 757 -9.82 15.18 -14.40
N ARG A 758 -10.06 14.82 -15.66
CA ARG A 758 -9.16 15.14 -16.77
C ARG A 758 -8.99 16.65 -16.97
N LYS A 759 -10.04 17.44 -16.82
CA LYS A 759 -9.94 18.91 -16.87
C LYS A 759 -9.06 19.46 -15.76
N LEU A 760 -9.24 18.96 -14.53
CA LEU A 760 -8.41 19.37 -13.39
C LEU A 760 -6.93 19.00 -13.60
N GLU A 761 -6.66 17.87 -14.23
CA GLU A 761 -5.32 17.46 -14.60
C GLU A 761 -4.69 18.36 -15.66
N LEU A 762 -5.47 18.72 -16.71
CA LEU A 762 -5.00 19.60 -17.79
C LEU A 762 -4.62 21.01 -17.30
N VAL A 763 -5.33 21.54 -16.31
CA VAL A 763 -5.00 22.83 -15.70
C VAL A 763 -4.06 22.70 -14.50
N GLN A 764 -3.57 21.49 -14.22
CA GLN A 764 -2.61 21.18 -13.17
C GLN A 764 -3.07 21.61 -11.75
N VAL A 765 -4.35 21.44 -11.43
CA VAL A 765 -4.82 21.62 -10.05
C VAL A 765 -4.18 20.54 -9.19
N PRO A 766 -3.50 20.89 -8.08
CA PRO A 766 -2.93 19.89 -7.18
C PRO A 766 -3.98 18.91 -6.64
N VAL A 767 -3.59 17.66 -6.42
CA VAL A 767 -4.45 16.66 -5.78
C VAL A 767 -4.44 16.87 -4.27
N ASP A 768 -3.24 17.10 -3.71
CA ASP A 768 -3.08 17.40 -2.29
C ASP A 768 -1.83 18.26 -2.03
N ILE A 769 -1.49 18.44 -0.76
CA ILE A 769 -0.36 19.23 -0.30
C ILE A 769 0.77 18.35 0.23
N ILE A 770 1.99 18.87 0.18
CA ILE A 770 3.15 18.35 0.95
C ILE A 770 3.49 19.42 1.98
N PRO A 771 3.18 19.22 3.26
CA PRO A 771 3.52 20.16 4.29
C PRO A 771 5.00 20.14 4.63
N GLU A 772 5.57 21.33 4.83
CA GLU A 772 6.89 21.53 5.43
C GLU A 772 6.69 22.18 6.79
N PHE A 773 7.53 21.86 7.76
CA PHE A 773 7.39 22.27 9.16
C PHE A 773 8.59 23.09 9.64
N PRO A 774 8.80 24.31 9.14
CA PRO A 774 10.00 25.10 9.45
C PRO A 774 10.15 25.42 10.94
N ILE A 775 9.04 25.54 11.67
CA ILE A 775 9.06 25.77 13.12
C ILE A 775 9.57 24.53 13.87
N ALA A 776 9.17 23.33 13.45
CA ALA A 776 9.69 22.10 14.03
C ALA A 776 11.20 21.97 13.81
N ASP A 777 11.69 22.32 12.62
CA ASP A 777 13.12 22.33 12.30
C ASP A 777 13.89 23.34 13.14
N GLU A 778 13.30 24.52 13.39
CA GLU A 778 13.90 25.54 14.26
C GLU A 778 13.99 25.07 15.72
N ILE A 779 12.91 24.47 16.23
CA ILE A 779 12.85 23.92 17.59
C ILE A 779 13.87 22.78 17.76
N LEU A 780 13.95 21.86 16.81
CA LEU A 780 14.95 20.79 16.86
C LEU A 780 16.37 21.34 16.88
N ARG A 781 16.71 22.28 16.00
CA ARG A 781 18.04 22.92 15.99
C ARG A 781 18.39 23.56 17.33
N LYS A 782 17.45 24.29 17.93
CA LYS A 782 17.67 25.01 19.19
C LYS A 782 17.94 24.10 20.39
N PHE A 783 17.30 22.92 20.43
CA PHE A 783 17.37 22.00 21.58
C PHE A 783 18.15 20.70 21.29
N THR A 784 18.91 20.65 20.19
CA THR A 784 19.75 19.49 19.83
C THR A 784 21.25 19.85 19.78
N GLU A 785 21.62 21.11 19.87
CA GLU A 785 23.03 21.59 19.86
C GLU A 785 23.73 21.55 21.22
N ASP A 786 23.14 20.87 22.24
CA ASP A 786 23.77 20.65 23.56
C ASP A 786 24.17 19.18 23.77
#